data_b8986c0193c3bb9215e298184931ad3c
#
_entry.id   b8986c0193c3bb9215e298184931ad3c
#
_cell.length_a   1.000
_cell.length_b   1.000
_cell.length_c   1.000
_cell.angle_alpha   90.00
_cell.angle_beta   90.00
_cell.angle_gamma   90.00
#
_symmetry.space_group_name_H-M   'P 1'
#
loop_
_entity.id
_entity.type
_entity.pdbx_description
1 polymer ?
#
loop_
_entity_poly.entity_id
_entity_poly.type
_entity_poly.pdbx_seq_one_letter_code
_entity_poly.pdbx_strand_id
1 'polypeptide(L)'
;VYGTPGTEQIQLNEETIWAGRPNNNANPNALEYIPKVRELVFAGKYLEAQTLATEKVMAKTNSGMPYQSFGDLRIAFPGHTRYSDYYRDLSLDSARAIVRYEVDGVQYQRETITSFTDQVVMVRLTANRPGQITFNAQLTSPHQDVMIHSEEGNCVTLSGVSSLHEGLKGKVEFQGRLTARNQGGKIACTDGVLSVEGADEATIYVSIATNFNNYLDITGNQTERAKSYLSEALVRPFAEAKKNHVEFYRRYLTRVSLDLGEDQYKNVTTDKRVENFKDTHDAHLVATYFQFGRYLLICSSQPGGQPANLQGIWNDKLFPSWDSKYTCNINLEMNYWPSEVTNLSDLNEPLFRLIKEVSESGKETAKIMYGANGWVLHHNTDIWRITGALDKAPSGMWPSGGAWLCRHLWERYLYTGDTEFLRSVYPILKESGLFFDEIMVKEPVHNWLVVCPSNSPENVHSGSDGKATTAAGCTMDNQLIFDLWTAIISASRILDTDKEFAAHLEQRLKEMAPMQVGHWGQLQEWMFDWDDPNDVHRHVSHLYGLFPSNQISPYRTPELFDAARTSLIHRGDPSTGWSMGWKVCLWARLLDGDHAYKLITDQLTLVRNEKKKGGTYPNLFDAHPPFQIDGNFGCAAGIVEMLMQSYDGFIYLLPALPTLWKDGSVTGIIARGGFELDLNWKNGKVNRLVVKSHKGGNCRLRSLNPLNGKGLKRAKGENPNP
;
A
#
# COMPACT_ATOMS: atom_id res chain seq x y z
N VAL A 1 -9.49 -14.49 10.68
CA VAL A 1 -10.41 -15.41 11.34
C VAL A 1 -9.98 -16.84 11.03
N TYR A 2 -9.62 -17.61 12.06
CA TYR A 2 -9.12 -18.98 11.97
C TYR A 2 -9.99 -19.91 12.82
N GLY A 3 -9.89 -21.23 12.61
CA GLY A 3 -10.46 -22.18 13.53
C GLY A 3 -11.28 -23.29 12.89
N THR A 4 -11.97 -24.00 13.76
CA THR A 4 -12.86 -25.13 13.47
C THR A 4 -14.23 -24.85 14.10
N PRO A 5 -15.23 -25.69 13.90
CA PRO A 5 -16.50 -25.57 14.66
C PRO A 5 -16.32 -25.54 16.18
N GLY A 6 -15.39 -26.30 16.75
CA GLY A 6 -15.13 -26.32 18.20
C GLY A 6 -14.35 -25.11 18.73
N THR A 7 -13.62 -24.40 17.88
CA THR A 7 -12.80 -23.25 18.29
C THR A 7 -12.75 -22.19 17.20
N GLU A 8 -12.85 -20.93 17.57
CA GLU A 8 -12.67 -19.77 16.67
C GLU A 8 -11.60 -18.85 17.26
N GLN A 9 -10.69 -18.39 16.42
CA GLN A 9 -9.68 -17.41 16.75
C GLN A 9 -9.81 -16.22 15.79
N ILE A 10 -10.02 -15.06 16.33
CA ILE A 10 -10.07 -13.81 15.58
C ILE A 10 -8.88 -12.96 16.01
N GLN A 11 -7.91 -12.81 15.11
CA GLN A 11 -6.78 -11.95 15.30
C GLN A 11 -7.24 -10.50 15.31
N LEU A 12 -6.79 -9.74 16.29
CA LEU A 12 -7.21 -8.38 16.56
C LEU A 12 -6.03 -7.42 16.37
N ASN A 13 -6.26 -6.40 15.58
CA ASN A 13 -5.32 -5.31 15.36
C ASN A 13 -6.00 -3.97 15.65
N GLU A 14 -5.23 -3.03 16.14
CA GLU A 14 -5.56 -1.62 16.25
C GLU A 14 -4.39 -0.83 15.64
N GLU A 15 -4.66 0.07 14.72
CA GLU A 15 -3.67 0.66 13.81
C GLU A 15 -2.60 1.53 14.47
N THR A 16 -2.78 1.88 15.76
CA THR A 16 -1.85 2.74 16.51
C THR A 16 -1.04 1.99 17.57
N ILE A 17 -1.18 0.65 17.66
CA ILE A 17 -0.31 -0.14 18.57
C ILE A 17 1.05 -0.34 17.90
N TRP A 18 1.99 0.52 18.22
CA TRP A 18 3.37 0.48 17.75
C TRP A 18 4.34 0.51 18.94
N ALA A 19 5.48 -0.14 18.80
CA ALA A 19 6.56 -0.03 19.79
C ALA A 19 7.09 1.41 19.87
N GLY A 20 7.86 1.70 20.92
CA GLY A 20 8.53 2.99 21.08
C GLY A 20 7.63 4.12 21.55
N ARG A 21 7.96 5.33 21.15
CA ARG A 21 7.35 6.61 21.56
C ARG A 21 7.81 7.71 20.62
N PRO A 22 7.21 8.93 20.67
CA PRO A 22 7.70 10.09 19.92
C PRO A 22 9.22 10.25 20.05
N ASN A 23 9.92 10.32 18.91
CA ASN A 23 11.37 10.43 18.87
C ASN A 23 11.84 10.99 17.52
N ASN A 24 13.13 11.37 17.45
CA ASN A 24 13.83 11.76 16.23
C ASN A 24 15.05 10.84 16.06
N ASN A 25 15.28 10.31 14.87
CA ASN A 25 16.39 9.41 14.58
C ASN A 25 17.50 10.04 13.71
N ALA A 26 17.45 11.35 13.45
CA ALA A 26 18.48 12.03 12.67
C ALA A 26 19.85 11.94 13.35
N ASN A 27 20.87 11.50 12.59
CA ASN A 27 22.22 11.40 13.13
C ASN A 27 22.97 12.73 12.95
N PRO A 28 23.35 13.43 14.04
CA PRO A 28 24.05 14.71 13.94
C PRO A 28 25.44 14.61 13.35
N ASN A 29 26.07 13.44 13.37
CA ASN A 29 27.38 13.24 12.72
C ASN A 29 27.30 13.26 11.18
N ALA A 30 26.12 13.04 10.61
CA ALA A 30 25.92 12.96 9.18
C ALA A 30 26.44 14.21 8.45
N LEU A 31 26.19 15.40 9.00
CA LEU A 31 26.60 16.67 8.41
C LEU A 31 28.12 16.73 8.15
N GLU A 32 28.94 16.21 9.07
CA GLU A 32 30.39 16.15 8.91
C GLU A 32 30.81 15.06 7.89
N TYR A 33 30.13 13.92 7.87
CA TYR A 33 30.60 12.74 7.14
C TYR A 33 30.01 12.59 5.74
N ILE A 34 28.84 13.14 5.43
CA ILE A 34 28.28 13.11 4.07
C ILE A 34 29.24 13.70 3.02
N PRO A 35 29.91 14.86 3.24
CA PRO A 35 30.94 15.35 2.30
C PRO A 35 32.08 14.37 2.09
N LYS A 36 32.58 13.71 3.16
CA LYS A 36 33.64 12.71 3.08
C LYS A 36 33.24 11.46 2.31
N VAL A 37 32.01 10.99 2.53
CA VAL A 37 31.42 9.88 1.75
C VAL A 37 31.35 10.26 0.27
N ARG A 38 30.92 11.49 -0.04
CA ARG A 38 30.85 12.02 -1.41
C ARG A 38 32.21 12.03 -2.10
N GLU A 39 33.25 12.50 -1.40
CA GLU A 39 34.64 12.49 -1.91
C GLU A 39 35.08 11.06 -2.26
N LEU A 40 34.79 10.07 -1.42
CA LEU A 40 35.11 8.67 -1.68
C LEU A 40 34.34 8.12 -2.90
N VAL A 41 33.05 8.44 -3.03
CA VAL A 41 32.24 8.04 -4.20
C VAL A 41 32.85 8.62 -5.48
N PHE A 42 33.16 9.91 -5.50
CA PHE A 42 33.77 10.56 -6.67
C PHE A 42 35.19 10.09 -6.97
N ALA A 43 35.88 9.55 -5.97
CA ALA A 43 37.20 8.89 -6.16
C ALA A 43 37.06 7.42 -6.63
N GLY A 44 35.86 6.89 -6.85
CA GLY A 44 35.62 5.50 -7.25
C GLY A 44 35.80 4.48 -6.12
N LYS A 45 35.82 4.93 -4.86
CA LYS A 45 35.96 4.09 -3.65
C LYS A 45 34.59 3.80 -3.01
N TYR A 46 33.75 3.10 -3.74
CA TYR A 46 32.32 2.91 -3.39
C TYR A 46 32.12 2.06 -2.13
N LEU A 47 32.92 0.99 -1.95
CA LEU A 47 32.84 0.12 -0.79
C LEU A 47 33.35 0.82 0.48
N GLU A 48 34.42 1.61 0.36
CA GLU A 48 34.94 2.46 1.46
C GLU A 48 33.89 3.52 1.84
N ALA A 49 33.29 4.18 0.85
CA ALA A 49 32.20 5.15 1.02
C ALA A 49 30.98 4.54 1.76
N GLN A 50 30.54 3.35 1.33
CA GLN A 50 29.43 2.62 1.93
C GLN A 50 29.71 2.23 3.39
N THR A 51 30.92 1.80 3.69
CA THR A 51 31.35 1.47 5.05
C THR A 51 31.34 2.70 5.93
N LEU A 52 31.94 3.81 5.47
CA LEU A 52 31.96 5.08 6.20
C LEU A 52 30.51 5.60 6.44
N ALA A 53 29.63 5.54 5.43
CA ALA A 53 28.25 5.94 5.57
C ALA A 53 27.51 5.08 6.63
N THR A 54 27.69 3.76 6.59
CA THR A 54 27.09 2.84 7.58
C THR A 54 27.54 3.17 9.01
N GLU A 55 28.82 3.48 9.20
CA GLU A 55 29.37 3.75 10.53
C GLU A 55 29.05 5.14 11.06
N LYS A 56 28.98 6.15 10.21
CA LYS A 56 28.98 7.57 10.62
C LYS A 56 27.73 8.35 10.24
N VAL A 57 27.01 7.94 9.18
CA VAL A 57 25.85 8.70 8.68
C VAL A 57 24.51 8.10 9.13
N MET A 58 24.41 6.77 9.16
CA MET A 58 23.14 6.10 9.50
C MET A 58 22.72 6.35 10.94
N ALA A 59 21.42 6.28 11.23
CA ALA A 59 20.86 6.38 12.56
C ALA A 59 21.52 5.37 13.52
N LYS A 60 21.85 5.81 14.73
CA LYS A 60 22.50 4.96 15.77
C LYS A 60 21.49 4.28 16.66
N THR A 61 20.33 4.86 16.79
CA THR A 61 19.21 4.40 17.59
C THR A 61 17.96 4.55 16.76
N ASN A 62 17.07 3.57 16.83
CA ASN A 62 15.81 3.59 16.12
C ASN A 62 15.95 3.40 14.59
N SER A 63 16.04 2.15 14.18
CA SER A 63 15.88 1.72 12.78
C SER A 63 14.40 1.60 12.37
N GLY A 64 13.49 2.28 13.08
CA GLY A 64 12.05 2.21 12.93
C GLY A 64 11.39 1.30 13.96
N MET A 65 10.22 1.70 14.42
CA MET A 65 9.46 0.96 15.41
C MET A 65 8.49 -0.02 14.73
N PRO A 66 8.34 -1.25 15.24
CA PRO A 66 7.41 -2.23 14.70
C PRO A 66 5.95 -1.90 15.02
N TYR A 67 5.09 -2.12 14.01
CA TYR A 67 3.65 -2.24 14.20
C TYR A 67 3.33 -3.56 14.93
N GLN A 68 2.49 -3.52 15.97
CA GLN A 68 2.29 -4.65 16.86
C GLN A 68 0.84 -5.14 16.87
N SER A 69 0.65 -6.46 16.94
CA SER A 69 -0.66 -7.06 17.15
C SER A 69 -1.19 -6.73 18.55
N PHE A 70 -2.50 -6.48 18.67
CA PHE A 70 -3.16 -6.45 19.98
C PHE A 70 -3.18 -7.85 20.62
N GLY A 71 -3.54 -8.86 19.84
CA GLY A 71 -3.73 -10.24 20.25
C GLY A 71 -4.94 -10.91 19.61
N ASP A 72 -5.60 -11.81 20.31
CA ASP A 72 -6.69 -12.60 19.76
C ASP A 72 -7.95 -12.57 20.64
N LEU A 73 -9.11 -12.60 19.99
CA LEU A 73 -10.34 -13.11 20.56
C LEU A 73 -10.40 -14.63 20.30
N ARG A 74 -10.42 -15.41 21.35
CA ARG A 74 -10.56 -16.88 21.30
C ARG A 74 -11.92 -17.30 21.81
N ILE A 75 -12.64 -18.09 21.02
CA ILE A 75 -13.97 -18.59 21.35
C ILE A 75 -13.94 -20.11 21.30
N ALA A 76 -14.31 -20.76 22.39
CA ALA A 76 -14.45 -22.21 22.47
C ALA A 76 -15.93 -22.59 22.51
N PHE A 77 -16.31 -23.60 21.72
CA PHE A 77 -17.67 -24.15 21.63
C PHE A 77 -17.66 -25.59 22.13
N PRO A 78 -18.00 -25.83 23.42
CA PRO A 78 -18.05 -27.17 23.98
C PRO A 78 -18.99 -28.09 23.18
N GLY A 79 -18.51 -29.29 22.88
CA GLY A 79 -19.30 -30.31 22.16
C GLY A 79 -19.23 -30.20 20.62
N HIS A 80 -18.71 -29.15 20.02
CA HIS A 80 -18.66 -28.96 18.56
C HIS A 80 -17.44 -29.62 17.90
N THR A 81 -17.05 -30.80 18.35
CA THR A 81 -15.88 -31.53 17.83
C THR A 81 -16.22 -32.49 16.68
N ARG A 82 -17.49 -32.95 16.60
CA ARG A 82 -18.03 -33.74 15.47
C ARG A 82 -19.02 -32.92 14.72
N TYR A 83 -18.74 -32.64 13.45
CA TYR A 83 -19.54 -31.72 12.64
C TYR A 83 -19.61 -32.20 11.18
N SER A 84 -20.62 -31.68 10.48
CA SER A 84 -20.78 -31.80 9.02
C SER A 84 -21.01 -30.42 8.39
N ASP A 85 -21.07 -30.37 7.07
CA ASP A 85 -21.45 -29.21 6.27
C ASP A 85 -20.72 -27.90 6.61
N TYR A 86 -19.41 -28.05 6.95
CA TYR A 86 -18.58 -26.92 7.28
C TYR A 86 -18.30 -26.04 6.07
N TYR A 87 -18.66 -24.77 6.20
CA TYR A 87 -18.45 -23.72 5.20
C TYR A 87 -17.92 -22.46 5.85
N ARG A 88 -16.90 -21.83 5.24
CA ARG A 88 -16.36 -20.53 5.66
C ARG A 88 -16.11 -19.66 4.43
N ASP A 89 -16.55 -18.41 4.48
CA ASP A 89 -16.28 -17.42 3.43
C ASP A 89 -16.04 -16.02 3.97
N LEU A 90 -15.43 -15.18 3.13
CA LEU A 90 -15.39 -13.74 3.23
C LEU A 90 -16.18 -13.16 2.06
N SER A 91 -17.31 -12.51 2.36
CA SER A 91 -18.10 -11.80 1.36
C SER A 91 -17.47 -10.46 1.03
N LEU A 92 -16.87 -10.33 -0.16
CA LEU A 92 -16.31 -9.06 -0.64
C LEU A 92 -17.39 -8.01 -0.92
N ASP A 93 -18.64 -8.43 -1.16
CA ASP A 93 -19.76 -7.49 -1.37
C ASP A 93 -20.21 -6.78 -0.11
N SER A 94 -19.90 -7.33 1.07
CA SER A 94 -20.40 -6.84 2.35
C SER A 94 -19.35 -6.75 3.46
N ALA A 95 -18.08 -7.06 3.16
CA ALA A 95 -16.98 -7.11 4.12
C ALA A 95 -17.34 -7.91 5.40
N ARG A 96 -17.92 -9.12 5.21
CA ARG A 96 -18.35 -10.01 6.30
C ARG A 96 -17.74 -11.37 6.19
N ALA A 97 -17.25 -11.92 7.33
CA ALA A 97 -16.85 -13.32 7.40
C ALA A 97 -18.02 -14.17 7.96
N ILE A 98 -18.29 -15.30 7.32
CA ILE A 98 -19.37 -16.21 7.68
C ILE A 98 -18.81 -17.61 7.86
N VAL A 99 -19.26 -18.29 8.93
CA VAL A 99 -18.98 -19.73 9.18
C VAL A 99 -20.31 -20.42 9.41
N ARG A 100 -20.55 -21.54 8.71
CA ARG A 100 -21.72 -22.41 8.88
C ARG A 100 -21.28 -23.85 9.06
N TYR A 101 -21.99 -24.59 9.88
CA TYR A 101 -21.74 -26.02 10.09
C TYR A 101 -22.93 -26.66 10.82
N GLU A 102 -22.95 -27.98 10.88
CA GLU A 102 -23.96 -28.75 11.61
C GLU A 102 -23.30 -29.62 12.68
N VAL A 103 -23.92 -29.66 13.88
CA VAL A 103 -23.57 -30.56 14.99
C VAL A 103 -24.86 -31.20 15.51
N ASP A 104 -24.93 -32.53 15.54
CA ASP A 104 -26.06 -33.31 16.04
C ASP A 104 -27.43 -32.86 15.49
N GLY A 105 -27.47 -32.53 14.20
CA GLY A 105 -28.68 -32.09 13.51
C GLY A 105 -29.11 -30.65 13.86
N VAL A 106 -28.25 -29.87 14.50
CA VAL A 106 -28.42 -28.44 14.74
C VAL A 106 -27.49 -27.66 13.83
N GLN A 107 -28.04 -26.72 13.06
CA GLN A 107 -27.28 -25.84 12.17
C GLN A 107 -26.86 -24.58 12.91
N TYR A 108 -25.57 -24.26 12.84
CA TYR A 108 -24.98 -23.10 13.48
C TYR A 108 -24.44 -22.13 12.43
N GLN A 109 -24.55 -20.82 12.72
CA GLN A 109 -23.94 -19.77 11.94
C GLN A 109 -23.22 -18.78 12.85
N ARG A 110 -21.99 -18.42 12.44
CA ARG A 110 -21.19 -17.32 13.00
C ARG A 110 -21.05 -16.26 11.92
N GLU A 111 -21.37 -15.02 12.24
CA GLU A 111 -21.23 -13.87 11.34
C GLU A 111 -20.37 -12.83 12.01
N THR A 112 -19.21 -12.51 11.42
CA THR A 112 -18.23 -11.55 11.94
C THR A 112 -18.17 -10.32 11.07
N ILE A 113 -18.28 -9.13 11.68
CA ILE A 113 -18.03 -7.83 11.07
C ILE A 113 -17.08 -7.03 11.95
N THR A 114 -16.20 -6.24 11.32
CA THR A 114 -15.49 -5.13 11.97
C THR A 114 -16.19 -3.86 11.54
N SER A 115 -17.00 -3.30 12.44
CA SER A 115 -17.92 -2.22 12.09
C SER A 115 -17.17 -0.91 11.81
N PHE A 116 -17.30 -0.40 10.59
CA PHE A 116 -16.73 0.91 10.23
C PHE A 116 -17.38 2.07 11.02
N THR A 117 -18.64 1.92 11.40
CA THR A 117 -19.42 2.98 12.03
C THR A 117 -19.41 2.94 13.55
N ASP A 118 -19.12 1.77 14.14
CA ASP A 118 -19.17 1.59 15.59
C ASP A 118 -17.80 1.36 16.23
N GLN A 119 -16.75 1.17 15.40
CA GLN A 119 -15.35 0.94 15.86
C GLN A 119 -15.20 -0.27 16.79
N VAL A 120 -15.97 -1.34 16.53
CA VAL A 120 -15.94 -2.60 17.28
C VAL A 120 -15.99 -3.81 16.35
N VAL A 121 -15.40 -4.92 16.80
CA VAL A 121 -15.62 -6.24 16.21
C VAL A 121 -16.90 -6.83 16.80
N MET A 122 -17.78 -7.34 15.94
CA MET A 122 -19.01 -8.01 16.35
C MET A 122 -19.03 -9.41 15.78
N VAL A 123 -19.36 -10.41 16.63
CA VAL A 123 -19.54 -11.79 16.23
C VAL A 123 -20.93 -12.26 16.65
N ARG A 124 -21.83 -12.41 15.68
CA ARG A 124 -23.17 -12.94 15.94
C ARG A 124 -23.18 -14.45 15.80
N LEU A 125 -23.76 -15.11 16.79
CA LEU A 125 -23.89 -16.58 16.91
C LEU A 125 -25.38 -16.93 16.90
N THR A 126 -25.78 -17.79 15.96
CA THR A 126 -27.18 -18.24 15.83
C THR A 126 -27.22 -19.74 15.58
N ALA A 127 -28.34 -20.36 15.96
CA ALA A 127 -28.67 -21.75 15.67
C ALA A 127 -30.11 -21.86 15.17
N ASN A 128 -30.42 -22.95 14.44
CA ASN A 128 -31.77 -23.20 13.93
C ASN A 128 -32.73 -23.79 15.00
N ARG A 129 -32.26 -23.93 16.25
CA ARG A 129 -33.04 -24.35 17.43
C ARG A 129 -32.73 -23.45 18.61
N PRO A 130 -33.73 -23.10 19.47
CA PRO A 130 -33.48 -22.30 20.66
C PRO A 130 -32.61 -23.03 21.68
N GLY A 131 -31.92 -22.29 22.56
CA GLY A 131 -31.16 -22.83 23.65
C GLY A 131 -29.86 -23.54 23.26
N GLN A 132 -29.38 -23.39 22.02
CA GLN A 132 -28.22 -24.12 21.51
C GLN A 132 -26.90 -23.34 21.54
N ILE A 133 -26.93 -22.06 21.84
CA ILE A 133 -25.70 -21.23 21.84
C ILE A 133 -25.02 -21.32 23.21
N THR A 134 -23.90 -22.03 23.23
CA THR A 134 -23.03 -22.17 24.41
C THR A 134 -21.59 -21.96 23.98
N PHE A 135 -20.87 -21.04 24.64
CA PHE A 135 -19.49 -20.76 24.35
C PHE A 135 -18.74 -20.12 25.53
N ASN A 136 -17.41 -20.21 25.47
CA ASN A 136 -16.49 -19.44 26.30
C ASN A 136 -15.63 -18.53 25.41
N ALA A 137 -15.54 -17.24 25.75
CA ALA A 137 -14.75 -16.27 25.02
C ALA A 137 -13.73 -15.59 25.93
N GLN A 138 -12.51 -15.37 25.41
CA GLN A 138 -11.42 -14.69 26.14
C GLN A 138 -10.57 -13.85 25.21
N LEU A 139 -9.96 -12.79 25.74
CA LEU A 139 -8.90 -12.05 25.08
C LEU A 139 -7.54 -12.62 25.48
N THR A 140 -6.64 -12.71 24.52
CA THR A 140 -5.23 -13.06 24.74
C THR A 140 -4.34 -12.06 24.03
N SER A 141 -3.12 -11.84 24.52
CA SER A 141 -2.16 -10.92 23.91
C SER A 141 -0.75 -11.52 23.94
N PRO A 142 0.08 -11.27 22.92
CA PRO A 142 1.49 -11.63 22.95
C PRO A 142 2.36 -10.63 23.73
N HIS A 143 1.81 -9.45 24.13
CA HIS A 143 2.53 -8.47 24.94
C HIS A 143 2.83 -9.00 26.33
N GLN A 144 3.98 -8.56 26.88
CA GLN A 144 4.35 -8.87 28.26
C GLN A 144 3.54 -7.98 29.23
N ASP A 145 3.35 -8.51 30.45
CA ASP A 145 2.75 -7.75 31.57
C ASP A 145 1.34 -7.20 31.28
N VAL A 146 0.55 -7.91 30.44
CA VAL A 146 -0.86 -7.55 30.24
C VAL A 146 -1.68 -7.86 31.47
N MET A 147 -2.65 -7.01 31.76
CA MET A 147 -3.60 -7.18 32.86
C MET A 147 -4.96 -7.56 32.30
N ILE A 148 -5.52 -8.68 32.73
CA ILE A 148 -6.86 -9.15 32.37
C ILE A 148 -7.74 -9.13 33.61
N HIS A 149 -8.88 -8.45 33.52
CA HIS A 149 -9.86 -8.34 34.60
C HIS A 149 -11.26 -8.65 34.14
N SER A 150 -12.05 -9.23 35.03
CA SER A 150 -13.51 -9.31 34.90
C SER A 150 -14.13 -8.11 35.62
N GLU A 151 -14.90 -7.30 34.90
CA GLU A 151 -15.62 -6.15 35.44
C GLU A 151 -17.11 -6.48 35.65
N GLU A 152 -17.79 -5.69 36.46
CA GLU A 152 -19.24 -5.73 36.57
C GLU A 152 -19.93 -5.54 35.21
N GLY A 153 -21.11 -6.15 35.02
CA GLY A 153 -21.82 -6.11 33.74
C GLY A 153 -21.30 -7.09 32.68
N ASN A 154 -20.62 -8.17 33.11
CA ASN A 154 -20.12 -9.25 32.22
C ASN A 154 -19.14 -8.73 31.16
N CYS A 155 -18.20 -7.92 31.57
CA CYS A 155 -17.15 -7.39 30.69
C CYS A 155 -15.78 -7.91 31.11
N VAL A 156 -15.00 -8.39 30.13
CA VAL A 156 -13.57 -8.69 30.28
C VAL A 156 -12.78 -7.52 29.71
N THR A 157 -11.79 -7.03 30.46
CA THR A 157 -10.83 -6.05 29.99
C THR A 157 -9.44 -6.66 29.88
N LEU A 158 -8.69 -6.30 28.84
CA LEU A 158 -7.28 -6.59 28.66
C LEU A 158 -6.56 -5.26 28.41
N SER A 159 -5.64 -4.91 29.32
CA SER A 159 -4.82 -3.70 29.21
C SER A 159 -3.35 -4.04 29.11
N GLY A 160 -2.60 -3.26 28.37
CA GLY A 160 -1.17 -3.43 28.18
C GLY A 160 -0.49 -2.17 27.68
N VAL A 161 0.82 -2.30 27.47
CA VAL A 161 1.68 -1.25 26.91
C VAL A 161 2.52 -1.88 25.78
N SER A 162 2.75 -1.14 24.73
CA SER A 162 3.58 -1.56 23.60
C SER A 162 5.02 -1.93 24.03
N SER A 163 5.68 -2.72 23.20
CA SER A 163 6.96 -3.36 23.56
C SER A 163 8.14 -2.39 23.57
N LEU A 164 9.18 -2.74 24.32
CA LEU A 164 10.53 -2.22 24.16
C LEU A 164 11.10 -2.68 22.81
N HIS A 165 11.68 -1.76 22.05
CA HIS A 165 12.40 -2.07 20.81
C HIS A 165 13.62 -1.16 20.67
N GLU A 166 14.79 -1.70 20.29
CA GLU A 166 16.06 -0.96 20.09
C GLU A 166 16.41 0.03 21.23
N GLY A 167 16.17 -0.37 22.47
CA GLY A 167 16.45 0.47 23.64
C GLY A 167 15.39 1.55 23.91
N LEU A 168 14.40 1.72 23.05
CA LEU A 168 13.28 2.64 23.28
C LEU A 168 12.10 1.90 23.95
N LYS A 169 11.78 2.30 25.17
CA LYS A 169 10.63 1.73 25.90
C LYS A 169 9.32 2.16 25.24
N GLY A 170 8.46 1.18 24.97
CA GLY A 170 7.11 1.43 24.50
C GLY A 170 6.28 2.30 25.45
N LYS A 171 5.45 3.16 24.89
CA LYS A 171 4.60 4.10 25.63
C LYS A 171 3.16 4.15 25.11
N VAL A 172 2.86 3.40 24.06
CA VAL A 172 1.48 3.25 23.61
C VAL A 172 0.77 2.31 24.57
N GLU A 173 -0.11 2.88 25.38
CA GLU A 173 -1.01 2.14 26.26
C GLU A 173 -2.27 1.75 25.47
N PHE A 174 -2.75 0.53 25.66
CA PHE A 174 -3.93 0.03 24.98
C PHE A 174 -4.87 -0.68 25.95
N GLN A 175 -6.16 -0.67 25.62
CA GLN A 175 -7.16 -1.47 26.29
C GLN A 175 -8.12 -2.10 25.28
N GLY A 176 -8.36 -3.40 25.41
CA GLY A 176 -9.44 -4.13 24.78
C GLY A 176 -10.53 -4.47 25.76
N ARG A 177 -11.80 -4.42 25.33
CA ARG A 177 -12.98 -4.74 26.14
C ARG A 177 -13.83 -5.76 25.39
N LEU A 178 -14.17 -6.85 26.04
CA LEU A 178 -14.98 -7.96 25.54
C LEU A 178 -16.27 -8.09 26.36
N THR A 179 -17.41 -8.13 25.69
CA THR A 179 -18.71 -8.46 26.31
C THR A 179 -19.59 -9.20 25.31
N ALA A 180 -20.76 -9.66 25.75
CA ALA A 180 -21.77 -10.20 24.86
C ALA A 180 -23.19 -9.79 25.28
N ARG A 181 -24.11 -9.83 24.32
CA ARG A 181 -25.56 -9.83 24.53
C ARG A 181 -26.11 -11.17 24.09
N ASN A 182 -27.01 -11.73 24.86
CA ASN A 182 -27.67 -13.00 24.57
C ASN A 182 -29.18 -12.87 24.70
N GLN A 183 -29.88 -13.68 23.93
CA GLN A 183 -31.33 -13.91 24.09
C GLN A 183 -31.51 -15.30 24.68
N GLY A 184 -32.21 -15.42 25.80
CA GLY A 184 -32.28 -16.66 26.56
C GLY A 184 -30.96 -17.06 27.20
N GLY A 185 -30.94 -18.20 27.91
CA GLY A 185 -29.75 -18.72 28.55
C GLY A 185 -29.18 -17.86 29.67
N LYS A 186 -27.90 -18.11 29.99
CA LYS A 186 -27.18 -17.40 31.05
C LYS A 186 -25.87 -16.82 30.51
N ILE A 187 -25.45 -15.69 31.04
CA ILE A 187 -24.17 -15.06 30.80
C ILE A 187 -23.42 -14.84 32.13
N ALA A 188 -22.15 -15.13 32.16
CA ALA A 188 -21.29 -14.90 33.32
C ALA A 188 -19.88 -14.47 32.87
N CYS A 189 -19.19 -13.72 33.71
CA CYS A 189 -17.81 -13.32 33.50
C CYS A 189 -16.99 -13.65 34.76
N THR A 190 -16.03 -14.55 34.66
CA THR A 190 -15.19 -14.97 35.78
C THR A 190 -13.77 -15.25 35.29
N ASP A 191 -12.77 -14.78 36.03
CA ASP A 191 -11.34 -15.00 35.77
C ASP A 191 -10.91 -14.69 34.32
N GLY A 192 -11.45 -13.60 33.75
CA GLY A 192 -11.12 -13.16 32.40
C GLY A 192 -11.79 -13.99 31.29
N VAL A 193 -12.75 -14.85 31.63
CA VAL A 193 -13.52 -15.64 30.66
C VAL A 193 -14.98 -15.18 30.68
N LEU A 194 -15.50 -14.86 29.52
CA LEU A 194 -16.91 -14.59 29.27
C LEU A 194 -17.59 -15.87 28.82
N SER A 195 -18.55 -16.37 29.58
CA SER A 195 -19.30 -17.60 29.28
C SER A 195 -20.75 -17.30 28.98
N VAL A 196 -21.31 -17.94 27.95
CA VAL A 196 -22.75 -17.96 27.63
C VAL A 196 -23.18 -19.42 27.56
N GLU A 197 -24.31 -19.74 28.22
CA GLU A 197 -24.86 -21.09 28.29
C GLU A 197 -26.33 -21.10 27.87
N GLY A 198 -26.64 -21.96 26.88
CA GLY A 198 -28.03 -22.25 26.47
C GLY A 198 -28.81 -21.05 25.93
N ALA A 199 -28.15 -20.11 25.25
CA ALA A 199 -28.86 -18.99 24.64
C ALA A 199 -29.49 -19.40 23.29
N ASP A 200 -30.53 -18.65 22.87
CA ASP A 200 -31.15 -18.79 21.56
C ASP A 200 -30.31 -18.14 20.48
N GLU A 201 -29.74 -16.97 20.79
CA GLU A 201 -28.69 -16.29 20.02
C GLU A 201 -27.79 -15.46 20.94
N ALA A 202 -26.58 -15.13 20.46
CA ALA A 202 -25.68 -14.21 21.15
C ALA A 202 -24.91 -13.35 20.16
N THR A 203 -24.52 -12.15 20.59
CA THR A 203 -23.58 -11.31 19.86
C THR A 203 -22.43 -10.92 20.80
N ILE A 204 -21.22 -11.25 20.41
CA ILE A 204 -19.98 -10.87 21.08
C ILE A 204 -19.51 -9.52 20.52
N TYR A 205 -19.03 -8.64 21.38
CA TYR A 205 -18.49 -7.31 21.03
C TYR A 205 -17.08 -7.16 21.58
N VAL A 206 -16.16 -6.67 20.74
CA VAL A 206 -14.81 -6.29 21.17
C VAL A 206 -14.52 -4.89 20.69
N SER A 207 -14.20 -3.98 21.63
CA SER A 207 -13.63 -2.66 21.33
C SER A 207 -12.17 -2.64 21.71
N ILE A 208 -11.34 -1.88 20.98
CA ILE A 208 -9.91 -1.69 21.27
C ILE A 208 -9.60 -0.20 21.06
N ALA A 209 -8.81 0.38 21.94
CA ALA A 209 -8.33 1.74 21.80
C ALA A 209 -6.95 1.92 22.43
N THR A 210 -6.26 2.99 22.03
CA THR A 210 -4.96 3.38 22.55
C THR A 210 -4.97 4.80 23.11
N ASN A 211 -3.87 5.19 23.78
CA ASN A 211 -3.62 6.55 24.23
C ASN A 211 -3.02 7.46 23.10
N PHE A 212 -2.85 6.95 21.88
CA PHE A 212 -2.30 7.70 20.76
C PHE A 212 -3.28 8.77 20.27
N ASN A 213 -2.83 10.04 20.19
CA ASN A 213 -3.54 11.14 19.56
C ASN A 213 -2.93 11.48 18.18
N ASN A 214 -1.60 11.58 18.13
CA ASN A 214 -0.81 11.80 16.91
C ASN A 214 0.66 11.44 17.20
N TYR A 215 1.51 11.55 16.20
CA TYR A 215 2.93 11.14 16.28
C TYR A 215 3.77 11.90 17.32
N LEU A 216 3.29 13.01 17.88
CA LEU A 216 3.91 13.81 18.96
C LEU A 216 3.17 13.68 20.29
N ASP A 217 1.93 13.21 20.29
CA ASP A 217 1.04 13.22 21.44
C ASP A 217 0.40 11.86 21.72
N ILE A 218 0.74 11.29 22.87
CA ILE A 218 0.23 10.03 23.41
C ILE A 218 -0.43 10.23 24.78
N THR A 219 -1.10 11.37 25.00
CA THR A 219 -1.78 11.71 26.25
C THR A 219 -3.26 11.30 26.26
N GLY A 220 -3.73 10.58 25.24
CA GLY A 220 -5.11 10.10 25.17
C GLY A 220 -5.44 9.10 26.29
N ASN A 221 -6.72 8.79 26.44
CA ASN A 221 -7.21 7.84 27.43
C ASN A 221 -7.81 6.60 26.74
N GLN A 222 -7.02 5.53 26.64
CA GLN A 222 -7.39 4.28 26.02
C GLN A 222 -8.61 3.62 26.69
N THR A 223 -8.72 3.75 28.01
CA THR A 223 -9.81 3.15 28.80
C THR A 223 -11.15 3.79 28.47
N GLU A 224 -11.21 5.12 28.50
CA GLU A 224 -12.45 5.85 28.19
C GLU A 224 -12.85 5.70 26.73
N ARG A 225 -11.88 5.69 25.80
CA ARG A 225 -12.14 5.46 24.37
C ARG A 225 -12.73 4.07 24.12
N ALA A 226 -12.07 3.01 24.60
CA ALA A 226 -12.55 1.64 24.42
C ALA A 226 -13.93 1.44 25.07
N LYS A 227 -14.19 2.06 26.22
CA LYS A 227 -15.48 2.04 26.90
C LYS A 227 -16.56 2.78 26.10
N SER A 228 -16.25 3.94 25.53
CA SER A 228 -17.18 4.72 24.69
C SER A 228 -17.60 3.93 23.46
N TYR A 229 -16.63 3.41 22.68
CA TYR A 229 -16.92 2.59 21.51
C TYR A 229 -17.82 1.40 21.83
N LEU A 230 -17.51 0.68 22.92
CA LEU A 230 -18.31 -0.46 23.33
C LEU A 230 -19.73 -0.06 23.74
N SER A 231 -19.89 1.00 24.56
CA SER A 231 -21.19 1.45 25.04
C SER A 231 -22.07 1.97 23.90
N GLU A 232 -21.50 2.68 22.93
CA GLU A 232 -22.20 3.17 21.75
C GLU A 232 -22.65 2.02 20.85
N ALA A 233 -21.80 1.02 20.63
CA ALA A 233 -22.14 -0.17 19.85
C ALA A 233 -23.26 -1.00 20.50
N LEU A 234 -23.25 -1.09 21.82
CA LEU A 234 -24.25 -1.88 22.56
C LEU A 234 -25.67 -1.31 22.48
N VAL A 235 -25.90 -0.04 22.17
CA VAL A 235 -27.28 0.50 22.04
C VAL A 235 -27.99 0.06 20.76
N ARG A 236 -27.23 -0.41 19.75
CA ARG A 236 -27.80 -0.82 18.45
C ARG A 236 -28.01 -2.32 18.37
N PRO A 237 -29.15 -2.78 17.80
CA PRO A 237 -29.30 -4.17 17.39
C PRO A 237 -28.25 -4.55 16.33
N PHE A 238 -27.77 -5.80 16.35
CA PHE A 238 -26.79 -6.28 15.36
C PHE A 238 -27.25 -6.10 13.91
N ALA A 239 -28.55 -6.29 13.63
CA ALA A 239 -29.10 -6.12 12.29
C ALA A 239 -28.94 -4.69 11.76
N GLU A 240 -29.07 -3.68 12.62
CA GLU A 240 -28.88 -2.28 12.28
C GLU A 240 -27.38 -1.96 12.11
N ALA A 241 -26.54 -2.41 13.05
CA ALA A 241 -25.08 -2.24 12.94
C ALA A 241 -24.54 -2.88 11.65
N LYS A 242 -24.99 -4.10 11.31
CA LYS A 242 -24.65 -4.77 10.05
C LYS A 242 -25.12 -3.97 8.83
N LYS A 243 -26.33 -3.44 8.83
CA LYS A 243 -26.85 -2.61 7.74
C LYS A 243 -25.94 -1.39 7.53
N ASN A 244 -25.64 -0.66 8.59
CA ASN A 244 -24.78 0.54 8.55
C ASN A 244 -23.38 0.22 8.06
N HIS A 245 -22.78 -0.89 8.53
CA HIS A 245 -21.49 -1.40 8.07
C HIS A 245 -21.48 -1.69 6.57
N VAL A 246 -22.47 -2.44 6.07
CA VAL A 246 -22.58 -2.80 4.65
C VAL A 246 -22.81 -1.56 3.77
N GLU A 247 -23.69 -0.65 4.19
CA GLU A 247 -23.96 0.60 3.47
C GLU A 247 -22.72 1.50 3.42
N PHE A 248 -21.98 1.60 4.52
CA PHE A 248 -20.71 2.35 4.56
C PHE A 248 -19.69 1.75 3.60
N TYR A 249 -19.47 0.45 3.66
CA TYR A 249 -18.49 -0.25 2.83
C TYR A 249 -18.84 -0.15 1.33
N ARG A 250 -20.10 -0.39 0.97
CA ARG A 250 -20.58 -0.34 -0.40
C ARG A 250 -20.44 1.03 -1.06
N ARG A 251 -20.42 2.14 -0.29
CA ARG A 251 -20.13 3.47 -0.84
C ARG A 251 -18.83 3.53 -1.61
N TYR A 252 -17.87 2.69 -1.25
CA TYR A 252 -16.57 2.57 -1.92
C TYR A 252 -16.54 1.42 -2.91
N LEU A 253 -16.96 0.22 -2.50
CA LEU A 253 -16.82 -0.99 -3.32
C LEU A 253 -17.59 -0.86 -4.64
N THR A 254 -18.82 -0.39 -4.61
CA THR A 254 -19.72 -0.35 -5.78
C THR A 254 -19.37 0.73 -6.80
N ARG A 255 -18.39 1.59 -6.50
CA ARG A 255 -17.92 2.62 -7.45
C ARG A 255 -17.26 2.01 -8.69
N VAL A 256 -16.66 0.82 -8.57
CA VAL A 256 -15.98 0.15 -9.68
C VAL A 256 -16.35 -1.32 -9.71
N SER A 257 -16.66 -1.81 -10.90
CA SER A 257 -16.88 -3.23 -11.17
C SER A 257 -16.05 -3.68 -12.36
N LEU A 258 -15.42 -4.85 -12.27
CA LEU A 258 -14.72 -5.53 -13.36
C LEU A 258 -15.42 -6.86 -13.62
N ASP A 259 -15.83 -7.09 -14.87
CA ASP A 259 -16.43 -8.32 -15.35
C ASP A 259 -15.59 -8.88 -16.51
N LEU A 260 -15.03 -10.06 -16.32
CA LEU A 260 -14.23 -10.78 -17.29
C LEU A 260 -14.90 -12.09 -17.75
N GLY A 261 -16.19 -12.29 -17.43
CA GLY A 261 -16.98 -13.45 -17.81
C GLY A 261 -17.59 -14.21 -16.65
N GLU A 262 -18.31 -15.28 -16.95
CA GLU A 262 -19.05 -16.08 -15.97
C GLU A 262 -18.14 -16.84 -14.99
N ASP A 263 -18.58 -16.98 -13.76
CA ASP A 263 -17.92 -17.78 -12.72
C ASP A 263 -18.15 -19.29 -12.95
N GLN A 264 -17.25 -19.91 -13.70
CA GLN A 264 -17.29 -21.35 -13.98
C GLN A 264 -16.86 -22.19 -12.77
N TYR A 265 -16.22 -21.58 -11.76
CA TYR A 265 -15.62 -22.25 -10.61
C TYR A 265 -16.27 -21.87 -9.27
N LYS A 266 -17.51 -21.38 -9.28
CA LYS A 266 -18.24 -20.87 -8.09
C LYS A 266 -18.34 -21.84 -6.90
N ASN A 267 -18.22 -23.15 -7.17
CA ASN A 267 -18.26 -24.21 -6.13
C ASN A 267 -16.87 -24.71 -5.71
N VAL A 268 -15.79 -24.11 -6.26
CA VAL A 268 -14.40 -24.47 -5.95
C VAL A 268 -13.87 -23.46 -4.92
N THR A 269 -13.21 -23.96 -3.87
CA THR A 269 -12.62 -23.11 -2.84
C THR A 269 -11.50 -22.23 -3.42
N THR A 270 -11.32 -21.04 -2.84
CA THR A 270 -10.36 -20.03 -3.33
C THR A 270 -8.95 -20.57 -3.44
N ASP A 271 -8.47 -21.32 -2.44
CA ASP A 271 -7.14 -21.94 -2.47
C ASP A 271 -6.96 -22.92 -3.63
N LYS A 272 -8.01 -23.67 -3.96
CA LYS A 272 -8.00 -24.58 -5.13
C LYS A 272 -8.08 -23.85 -6.46
N ARG A 273 -8.80 -22.75 -6.51
CA ARG A 273 -8.83 -21.88 -7.71
C ARG A 273 -7.43 -21.29 -7.98
N VAL A 274 -6.75 -20.80 -6.93
CA VAL A 274 -5.36 -20.29 -7.04
C VAL A 274 -4.39 -21.42 -7.42
N GLU A 275 -4.51 -22.61 -6.80
CA GLU A 275 -3.66 -23.78 -7.08
C GLU A 275 -3.72 -24.21 -8.55
N ASN A 276 -4.91 -24.13 -9.17
CA ASN A 276 -5.15 -24.56 -10.54
C ASN A 276 -5.15 -23.41 -11.57
N PHE A 277 -4.88 -22.16 -11.15
CA PHE A 277 -5.03 -20.98 -11.99
C PHE A 277 -4.26 -21.06 -13.29
N LYS A 278 -3.05 -21.57 -13.24
CA LYS A 278 -2.17 -21.71 -14.43
C LYS A 278 -2.78 -22.57 -15.54
N ASP A 279 -3.60 -23.55 -15.18
CA ASP A 279 -4.23 -24.46 -16.13
C ASP A 279 -5.64 -24.01 -16.53
N THR A 280 -6.35 -23.35 -15.62
CA THR A 280 -7.75 -22.95 -15.80
C THR A 280 -7.90 -21.56 -16.42
N HIS A 281 -6.91 -20.68 -16.22
CA HIS A 281 -7.01 -19.27 -16.61
C HIS A 281 -8.32 -18.60 -16.16
N ASP A 282 -8.73 -18.89 -14.92
CA ASP A 282 -9.99 -18.46 -14.31
C ASP A 282 -10.12 -16.91 -14.30
N ALA A 283 -10.76 -16.37 -15.32
CA ALA A 283 -10.91 -14.93 -15.49
C ALA A 283 -11.72 -14.28 -14.35
N HIS A 284 -12.71 -15.02 -13.80
CA HIS A 284 -13.47 -14.51 -12.65
C HIS A 284 -12.59 -14.41 -11.38
N LEU A 285 -11.61 -15.30 -11.20
CA LEU A 285 -10.65 -15.18 -10.09
C LEU A 285 -9.79 -13.92 -10.25
N VAL A 286 -9.40 -13.54 -11.45
CA VAL A 286 -8.68 -12.27 -11.70
C VAL A 286 -9.55 -11.07 -11.30
N ALA A 287 -10.84 -11.06 -11.70
CA ALA A 287 -11.77 -10.01 -11.29
C ALA A 287 -11.99 -9.99 -9.77
N THR A 288 -12.03 -11.16 -9.13
CA THR A 288 -12.10 -11.29 -7.66
C THR A 288 -10.83 -10.75 -7.00
N TYR A 289 -9.66 -11.07 -7.52
CA TYR A 289 -8.36 -10.59 -7.00
C TYR A 289 -8.21 -9.07 -7.12
N PHE A 290 -8.68 -8.51 -8.23
CA PHE A 290 -8.79 -7.05 -8.40
C PHE A 290 -9.70 -6.41 -7.34
N GLN A 291 -10.90 -6.95 -7.13
CA GLN A 291 -11.82 -6.44 -6.11
C GLN A 291 -11.29 -6.68 -4.68
N PHE A 292 -10.53 -7.77 -4.48
CA PHE A 292 -9.88 -8.03 -3.19
C PHE A 292 -8.82 -6.97 -2.86
N GLY A 293 -8.00 -6.54 -3.84
CA GLY A 293 -7.09 -5.40 -3.65
C GLY A 293 -7.85 -4.13 -3.23
N ARG A 294 -8.98 -3.81 -3.86
CA ARG A 294 -9.83 -2.69 -3.45
C ARG A 294 -10.43 -2.87 -2.05
N TYR A 295 -10.90 -4.09 -1.73
CA TYR A 295 -11.37 -4.43 -0.38
C TYR A 295 -10.28 -4.19 0.68
N LEU A 296 -9.07 -4.62 0.42
CA LEU A 296 -7.94 -4.42 1.34
C LEU A 296 -7.66 -2.94 1.60
N LEU A 297 -7.68 -2.10 0.57
CA LEU A 297 -7.48 -0.65 0.72
C LEU A 297 -8.64 0.02 1.49
N ILE A 298 -9.88 -0.36 1.18
CA ILE A 298 -11.06 0.13 1.91
C ILE A 298 -10.96 -0.21 3.40
N CYS A 299 -10.48 -1.41 3.74
CA CYS A 299 -10.39 -1.85 5.13
C CYS A 299 -9.18 -1.30 5.90
N SER A 300 -8.11 -0.87 5.22
CA SER A 300 -6.84 -0.50 5.85
C SER A 300 -6.46 0.97 5.76
N SER A 301 -7.25 1.82 5.07
CA SER A 301 -6.90 3.23 4.86
C SER A 301 -8.15 4.13 4.88
N GLN A 302 -8.88 4.10 5.98
CA GLN A 302 -10.05 4.97 6.15
C GLN A 302 -9.64 6.38 6.57
N PRO A 303 -10.33 7.43 6.09
CA PRO A 303 -10.13 8.80 6.55
C PRO A 303 -10.16 8.92 8.07
N GLY A 304 -9.18 9.62 8.64
CA GLY A 304 -8.98 9.74 10.08
C GLY A 304 -8.09 8.65 10.70
N GLY A 305 -7.86 7.54 10.02
CA GLY A 305 -6.98 6.44 10.44
C GLY A 305 -5.52 6.59 9.97
N GLN A 306 -4.69 5.58 10.18
CA GLN A 306 -3.31 5.54 9.67
C GLN A 306 -3.29 5.01 8.22
N PRO A 307 -2.24 5.29 7.42
CA PRO A 307 -2.08 4.67 6.12
C PRO A 307 -1.92 3.15 6.24
N ALA A 308 -2.24 2.42 5.16
CA ALA A 308 -1.91 1.01 5.05
C ALA A 308 -0.37 0.82 5.14
N ASN A 309 0.08 0.12 6.19
CA ASN A 309 1.50 -0.20 6.37
C ASN A 309 1.92 -1.39 5.47
N LEU A 310 3.10 -1.97 5.67
CA LEU A 310 3.61 -3.09 4.86
C LEU A 310 2.68 -4.33 4.84
N GLN A 311 1.86 -4.49 5.88
CA GLN A 311 0.84 -5.55 5.99
C GLN A 311 -0.60 -4.98 6.02
N GLY A 312 -0.79 -3.74 5.60
CA GLY A 312 -2.06 -3.02 5.72
C GLY A 312 -2.36 -2.72 7.18
N ILE A 313 -3.17 -3.58 7.81
CA ILE A 313 -3.44 -3.62 9.25
C ILE A 313 -3.32 -5.05 9.81
N TRP A 314 -3.09 -6.06 8.94
CA TRP A 314 -3.14 -7.48 9.30
C TRP A 314 -1.76 -7.99 9.73
N ASN A 315 -1.49 -7.98 11.03
CA ASN A 315 -0.25 -8.44 11.64
C ASN A 315 -0.55 -9.30 12.87
N ASP A 316 0.08 -10.48 12.97
CA ASP A 316 -0.07 -11.43 14.08
C ASP A 316 1.13 -11.46 15.04
N LYS A 317 2.11 -10.55 14.86
CA LYS A 317 3.37 -10.57 15.58
C LYS A 317 3.62 -9.26 16.34
N LEU A 318 4.43 -9.35 17.40
CA LEU A 318 5.00 -8.15 18.05
C LEU A 318 6.14 -7.53 17.24
N PHE A 319 6.92 -8.38 16.56
CA PHE A 319 8.07 -8.00 15.75
C PHE A 319 7.93 -8.66 14.39
N PRO A 320 7.08 -8.11 13.50
CA PRO A 320 6.90 -8.63 12.16
C PRO A 320 8.13 -8.37 11.29
N SER A 321 8.23 -9.07 10.18
CA SER A 321 9.28 -8.84 9.18
C SER A 321 9.25 -7.37 8.72
N TRP A 322 10.44 -6.76 8.66
CA TRP A 322 10.62 -5.32 8.36
C TRP A 322 9.77 -4.39 9.24
N ASP A 323 9.47 -4.85 10.48
CA ASP A 323 8.67 -4.13 11.47
C ASP A 323 7.27 -3.74 11.02
N SER A 324 6.83 -4.22 9.86
CA SER A 324 5.58 -3.79 9.18
C SER A 324 5.46 -2.26 9.09
N LYS A 325 6.59 -1.56 8.98
CA LYS A 325 6.63 -0.09 8.89
C LYS A 325 6.33 0.41 7.48
N TYR A 326 6.36 1.70 7.29
CA TYR A 326 6.09 2.37 6.02
C TYR A 326 7.39 2.45 5.22
N THR A 327 7.63 1.48 4.33
CA THR A 327 8.81 1.47 3.45
C THR A 327 8.53 2.33 2.22
N CYS A 328 9.31 3.40 2.04
CA CYS A 328 9.08 4.47 1.07
C CYS A 328 10.00 4.40 -0.15
N ASN A 329 10.62 3.23 -0.41
CA ASN A 329 11.39 3.02 -1.63
C ASN A 329 10.62 2.23 -2.69
N ILE A 330 9.38 1.80 -2.40
CA ILE A 330 8.39 1.17 -3.31
C ILE A 330 7.05 0.84 -2.61
N ASN A 331 7.08 0.26 -1.39
CA ASN A 331 5.94 -0.48 -0.84
C ASN A 331 4.77 0.45 -0.47
N LEU A 332 5.04 1.53 0.29
CA LEU A 332 4.00 2.49 0.67
C LEU A 332 3.38 3.14 -0.57
N GLU A 333 4.19 3.51 -1.54
CA GLU A 333 3.75 4.12 -2.79
C GLU A 333 2.84 3.17 -3.58
N MET A 334 3.25 1.89 -3.70
CA MET A 334 2.46 0.86 -4.39
C MET A 334 1.11 0.60 -3.72
N ASN A 335 1.02 0.72 -2.38
CA ASN A 335 -0.24 0.57 -1.66
C ASN A 335 -1.32 1.55 -2.17
N TYR A 336 -0.92 2.71 -2.70
CA TYR A 336 -1.84 3.75 -3.14
C TYR A 336 -1.95 3.90 -4.66
N TRP A 337 -1.21 3.12 -5.47
CA TRP A 337 -1.36 3.17 -6.92
C TRP A 337 -2.78 2.91 -7.43
N PRO A 338 -3.58 1.99 -6.83
CA PRO A 338 -4.94 1.78 -7.29
C PRO A 338 -5.93 2.87 -6.83
N SER A 339 -5.60 3.70 -5.84
CA SER A 339 -6.57 4.56 -5.15
C SER A 339 -7.32 5.52 -6.08
N GLU A 340 -6.61 6.34 -6.85
CA GLU A 340 -7.22 7.31 -7.75
C GLU A 340 -7.93 6.60 -8.91
N VAL A 341 -7.23 5.70 -9.60
CA VAL A 341 -7.72 5.08 -10.84
C VAL A 341 -8.91 4.13 -10.60
N THR A 342 -9.03 3.55 -9.40
CA THR A 342 -10.16 2.68 -9.02
C THR A 342 -11.24 3.40 -8.19
N ASN A 343 -11.30 4.73 -8.29
CA ASN A 343 -12.33 5.56 -7.65
C ASN A 343 -12.39 5.42 -6.11
N LEU A 344 -11.22 5.31 -5.48
CA LEU A 344 -11.04 5.23 -4.02
C LEU A 344 -10.22 6.42 -3.49
N SER A 345 -10.29 7.53 -4.17
CA SER A 345 -9.56 8.77 -3.94
C SER A 345 -9.66 9.29 -2.49
N ASP A 346 -10.82 9.09 -1.82
CA ASP A 346 -11.04 9.49 -0.44
C ASP A 346 -10.08 8.77 0.53
N LEU A 347 -9.64 7.55 0.18
CA LEU A 347 -8.79 6.70 1.01
C LEU A 347 -7.31 7.13 0.98
N ASN A 348 -6.96 8.15 0.22
CA ASN A 348 -5.64 8.78 0.25
C ASN A 348 -5.47 9.74 1.44
N GLU A 349 -6.54 10.11 2.16
CA GLU A 349 -6.43 11.06 3.29
C GLU A 349 -5.38 10.66 4.32
N PRO A 350 -5.33 9.39 4.80
CA PRO A 350 -4.29 8.99 5.76
C PRO A 350 -2.86 9.12 5.19
N LEU A 351 -2.65 8.80 3.91
CA LEU A 351 -1.36 9.00 3.24
C LEU A 351 -1.00 10.48 3.17
N PHE A 352 -1.93 11.35 2.77
CA PHE A 352 -1.67 12.78 2.66
C PHE A 352 -1.35 13.42 4.00
N ARG A 353 -2.00 12.94 5.07
CA ARG A 353 -1.67 13.35 6.43
C ARG A 353 -0.28 12.87 6.85
N LEU A 354 0.08 11.61 6.57
CA LEU A 354 1.44 11.10 6.79
C LEU A 354 2.46 11.97 6.05
N ILE A 355 2.24 12.29 4.77
CA ILE A 355 3.16 13.13 3.97
C ILE A 355 3.33 14.51 4.62
N LYS A 356 2.24 15.12 5.06
CA LYS A 356 2.28 16.40 5.78
C LYS A 356 3.09 16.28 7.09
N GLU A 357 2.85 15.23 7.87
CA GLU A 357 3.53 15.02 9.15
C GLU A 357 5.03 14.74 8.96
N VAL A 358 5.42 13.89 8.00
CA VAL A 358 6.85 13.65 7.71
C VAL A 358 7.52 14.85 7.06
N SER A 359 6.79 15.71 6.35
CA SER A 359 7.36 16.97 5.84
C SER A 359 7.77 17.90 6.98
N GLU A 360 7.02 17.92 8.08
CA GLU A 360 7.39 18.72 9.25
C GLU A 360 8.58 18.12 10.03
N SER A 361 8.55 16.82 10.33
CA SER A 361 9.69 16.16 11.01
C SER A 361 10.95 16.12 10.13
N GLY A 362 10.77 16.01 8.82
CA GLY A 362 11.86 15.97 7.83
C GLY A 362 12.65 17.27 7.69
N LYS A 363 12.07 18.43 8.10
CA LYS A 363 12.80 19.71 8.16
C LYS A 363 13.96 19.66 9.14
N GLU A 364 13.71 19.10 10.32
CA GLU A 364 14.75 18.91 11.34
C GLU A 364 15.84 17.95 10.85
N THR A 365 15.44 16.85 10.21
CA THR A 365 16.38 15.89 9.61
C THR A 365 17.23 16.51 8.51
N ALA A 366 16.64 17.29 7.59
CA ALA A 366 17.37 18.00 6.55
C ALA A 366 18.42 18.95 7.14
N LYS A 367 18.03 19.67 8.21
CA LYS A 367 18.95 20.59 8.91
C LYS A 367 20.07 19.87 9.62
N ILE A 368 19.74 18.81 10.38
CA ILE A 368 20.73 18.08 11.21
C ILE A 368 21.71 17.30 10.33
N MET A 369 21.22 16.55 9.32
CA MET A 369 22.05 15.63 8.57
C MET A 369 22.74 16.28 7.37
N TYR A 370 22.11 17.29 6.73
CA TYR A 370 22.60 17.89 5.48
C TYR A 370 22.92 19.38 5.60
N GLY A 371 22.52 20.05 6.66
CA GLY A 371 22.60 21.51 6.79
C GLY A 371 21.69 22.27 5.82
N ALA A 372 20.75 21.59 5.20
CA ALA A 372 19.89 22.09 4.15
C ALA A 372 18.54 22.60 4.67
N ASN A 373 17.90 23.49 3.91
CA ASN A 373 16.52 23.87 4.07
C ASN A 373 15.58 22.84 3.38
N GLY A 374 14.26 23.05 3.52
CA GLY A 374 13.27 22.09 3.03
C GLY A 374 13.17 20.86 3.94
N TRP A 375 12.77 19.71 3.39
CA TRP A 375 12.59 18.48 4.16
C TRP A 375 13.05 17.24 3.39
N VAL A 376 13.47 16.22 4.14
CA VAL A 376 13.92 14.92 3.62
C VAL A 376 13.19 13.78 4.32
N LEU A 377 12.92 12.73 3.59
CA LEU A 377 12.55 11.41 4.09
C LEU A 377 13.42 10.37 3.37
N HIS A 378 14.07 9.51 4.13
CA HIS A 378 14.81 8.38 3.59
C HIS A 378 13.86 7.19 3.28
N HIS A 379 14.40 5.97 3.18
CA HIS A 379 13.67 4.82 2.63
C HIS A 379 12.55 4.25 3.52
N ASN A 380 12.44 4.67 4.79
CA ASN A 380 11.42 4.19 5.73
C ASN A 380 10.96 5.27 6.70
N THR A 381 9.73 5.13 7.18
CA THR A 381 9.18 5.83 8.34
C THR A 381 8.30 4.89 9.16
N ASP A 382 7.85 5.35 10.32
CA ASP A 382 6.94 4.63 11.22
C ASP A 382 5.81 5.55 11.73
N ILE A 383 5.06 5.11 12.75
CA ILE A 383 4.00 5.93 13.32
C ILE A 383 4.53 7.23 13.95
N TRP A 384 5.81 7.26 14.36
CA TRP A 384 6.47 8.41 14.97
C TRP A 384 7.01 9.41 13.96
N ARG A 385 6.80 9.14 12.66
CA ARG A 385 7.24 10.00 11.54
C ARG A 385 8.74 10.29 11.56
N ILE A 386 9.54 9.28 11.90
CA ILE A 386 11.00 9.39 11.74
C ILE A 386 11.37 9.56 10.27
N THR A 387 12.42 10.31 9.98
CA THR A 387 12.80 10.65 8.61
C THR A 387 14.30 10.48 8.32
N GLY A 388 15.11 10.17 9.34
CA GLY A 388 16.56 9.93 9.20
C GLY A 388 16.89 8.65 8.44
N ALA A 389 18.10 8.57 7.93
CA ALA A 389 18.61 7.38 7.27
C ALA A 389 18.77 6.24 8.29
N LEU A 390 18.07 5.15 8.12
CA LEU A 390 18.06 4.02 9.05
C LEU A 390 18.56 2.73 8.39
N ASP A 391 18.70 1.65 9.16
CA ASP A 391 19.34 0.40 8.77
C ASP A 391 20.84 0.59 8.43
N LYS A 392 21.31 0.03 7.33
CA LYS A 392 22.68 0.19 6.83
C LYS A 392 22.69 0.98 5.52
N ALA A 393 23.80 1.59 5.18
CA ALA A 393 23.92 2.38 3.95
C ALA A 393 23.48 1.66 2.67
N PRO A 394 23.69 0.34 2.50
CA PRO A 394 23.19 -0.39 1.33
C PRO A 394 21.69 -0.23 1.02
N SER A 395 20.86 -0.09 2.04
CA SER A 395 19.40 0.12 1.89
C SER A 395 19.01 1.55 2.23
N GLY A 396 19.59 2.10 3.30
CA GLY A 396 19.10 3.30 3.96
C GLY A 396 19.69 4.62 3.50
N MET A 397 20.82 4.62 2.78
CA MET A 397 21.43 5.85 2.28
C MET A 397 20.76 6.31 0.98
N TRP A 398 19.46 6.53 1.03
CA TRP A 398 18.62 6.95 -0.08
C TRP A 398 17.66 8.06 0.37
N PRO A 399 17.89 9.33 -0.01
CA PRO A 399 17.13 10.47 0.51
C PRO A 399 15.86 10.79 -0.28
N SER A 400 15.48 9.97 -1.26
CA SER A 400 14.45 10.32 -2.26
C SER A 400 13.04 9.85 -1.91
N GLY A 401 12.80 9.26 -0.71
CA GLY A 401 11.47 8.81 -0.28
C GLY A 401 10.44 9.94 -0.23
N GLY A 402 10.83 11.11 0.28
CA GLY A 402 9.97 12.29 0.30
C GLY A 402 9.57 12.78 -1.09
N ALA A 403 10.49 12.74 -2.06
CA ALA A 403 10.22 13.11 -3.44
C ALA A 403 9.19 12.16 -4.08
N TRP A 404 9.30 10.84 -3.81
CA TRP A 404 8.33 9.88 -4.34
C TRP A 404 6.95 10.06 -3.73
N LEU A 405 6.87 10.27 -2.42
CA LEU A 405 5.60 10.55 -1.75
C LEU A 405 4.91 11.82 -2.27
N CYS A 406 5.68 12.86 -2.60
CA CYS A 406 5.15 14.08 -3.22
C CYS A 406 4.41 13.82 -4.54
N ARG A 407 4.77 12.75 -5.27
CA ARG A 407 4.05 12.38 -6.49
C ARG A 407 2.58 12.07 -6.23
N HIS A 408 2.22 11.45 -5.10
CA HIS A 408 0.81 11.17 -4.77
C HIS A 408 -0.03 12.45 -4.60
N LEU A 409 0.58 13.52 -4.09
CA LEU A 409 -0.07 14.83 -3.99
C LEU A 409 -0.32 15.43 -5.37
N TRP A 410 0.67 15.32 -6.27
CA TRP A 410 0.54 15.78 -7.64
C TRP A 410 -0.47 14.94 -8.45
N GLU A 411 -0.45 13.60 -8.33
CA GLU A 411 -1.41 12.71 -8.97
C GLU A 411 -2.85 13.02 -8.53
N ARG A 412 -3.08 13.31 -7.25
CA ARG A 412 -4.40 13.75 -6.78
C ARG A 412 -4.91 14.95 -7.56
N TYR A 413 -4.05 15.95 -7.79
CA TYR A 413 -4.41 17.09 -8.62
C TYR A 413 -4.69 16.67 -10.07
N LEU A 414 -3.85 15.83 -10.67
CA LEU A 414 -4.04 15.38 -12.05
C LEU A 414 -5.36 14.63 -12.25
N TYR A 415 -5.78 13.85 -11.27
CA TYR A 415 -7.06 13.12 -11.33
C TYR A 415 -8.28 14.00 -11.04
N THR A 416 -8.16 15.00 -10.19
CA THR A 416 -9.31 15.77 -9.70
C THR A 416 -9.40 17.18 -10.28
N GLY A 417 -8.28 17.77 -10.70
CA GLY A 417 -8.21 19.18 -11.06
C GLY A 417 -8.56 20.13 -9.89
N ASP A 418 -8.39 19.67 -8.65
CA ASP A 418 -8.69 20.45 -7.45
C ASP A 418 -7.55 21.42 -7.12
N THR A 419 -7.72 22.69 -7.52
CA THR A 419 -6.74 23.75 -7.30
C THR A 419 -6.62 24.18 -5.84
N GLU A 420 -7.67 24.02 -5.03
CA GLU A 420 -7.60 24.34 -3.60
C GLU A 420 -6.78 23.26 -2.86
N PHE A 421 -6.99 21.99 -3.19
CA PHE A 421 -6.11 20.92 -2.71
C PHE A 421 -4.65 21.20 -3.13
N LEU A 422 -4.40 21.47 -4.41
CA LEU A 422 -3.06 21.78 -4.91
C LEU A 422 -2.42 22.95 -4.15
N ARG A 423 -3.17 24.02 -3.89
CA ARG A 423 -2.72 25.16 -3.08
C ARG A 423 -2.32 24.76 -1.67
N SER A 424 -3.08 23.86 -1.06
CA SER A 424 -2.85 23.41 0.31
C SER A 424 -1.59 22.54 0.45
N VAL A 425 -1.21 21.78 -0.60
CA VAL A 425 -0.05 20.88 -0.60
C VAL A 425 1.17 21.46 -1.31
N TYR A 426 1.03 22.55 -2.02
CA TYR A 426 2.14 23.18 -2.75
C TYR A 426 3.37 23.50 -1.88
N PRO A 427 3.23 24.00 -0.62
CA PRO A 427 4.38 24.21 0.26
C PRO A 427 5.17 22.92 0.53
N ILE A 428 4.49 21.77 0.64
CA ILE A 428 5.13 20.46 0.87
C ILE A 428 5.98 20.09 -0.37
N LEU A 429 5.43 20.24 -1.57
CA LEU A 429 6.14 19.99 -2.82
C LEU A 429 7.36 20.92 -2.93
N LYS A 430 7.16 22.23 -2.75
CA LYS A 430 8.19 23.26 -2.84
C LYS A 430 9.36 23.00 -1.91
N GLU A 431 9.07 22.71 -0.63
CA GLU A 431 10.12 22.48 0.38
C GLU A 431 10.88 21.17 0.12
N SER A 432 10.24 20.11 -0.41
CA SER A 432 10.96 18.93 -0.89
C SER A 432 11.87 19.27 -2.08
N GLY A 433 11.37 20.07 -3.02
CA GLY A 433 12.17 20.52 -4.16
C GLY A 433 13.37 21.39 -3.77
N LEU A 434 13.18 22.26 -2.78
CA LEU A 434 14.24 23.11 -2.23
C LEU A 434 15.35 22.27 -1.58
N PHE A 435 15.00 21.21 -0.85
CA PHE A 435 16.00 20.30 -0.26
C PHE A 435 16.92 19.73 -1.35
N PHE A 436 16.38 19.21 -2.44
CA PHE A 436 17.19 18.67 -3.53
C PHE A 436 17.99 19.73 -4.27
N ASP A 437 17.44 20.95 -4.45
CA ASP A 437 18.18 22.06 -5.05
C ASP A 437 19.45 22.41 -4.28
N GLU A 438 19.40 22.34 -2.94
CA GLU A 438 20.54 22.65 -2.06
C GLU A 438 21.53 21.49 -1.92
N ILE A 439 21.08 20.20 -1.95
CA ILE A 439 21.99 19.07 -1.69
C ILE A 439 22.64 18.46 -2.93
N MET A 440 22.02 18.63 -4.11
CA MET A 440 22.56 18.11 -5.36
C MET A 440 23.87 18.82 -5.75
N VAL A 441 24.80 18.05 -6.26
CA VAL A 441 26.14 18.53 -6.60
C VAL A 441 26.51 18.18 -8.03
N LYS A 442 27.46 18.92 -8.61
CA LYS A 442 28.06 18.59 -9.90
C LYS A 442 29.03 17.43 -9.73
N GLU A 443 28.83 16.36 -10.49
CA GLU A 443 29.80 15.25 -10.53
C GLU A 443 30.98 15.58 -11.43
N PRO A 444 32.18 15.00 -11.17
CA PRO A 444 33.41 15.48 -11.78
C PRO A 444 33.65 15.00 -13.21
N VAL A 445 32.92 14.03 -13.75
CA VAL A 445 33.19 13.42 -15.07
C VAL A 445 32.43 14.16 -16.19
N HIS A 446 31.12 14.29 -16.04
CA HIS A 446 30.23 14.91 -17.05
C HIS A 446 29.73 16.30 -16.63
N ASN A 447 30.04 16.72 -15.40
CA ASN A 447 29.51 17.94 -14.80
C ASN A 447 27.97 17.98 -14.69
N TRP A 448 27.34 16.81 -14.58
CA TRP A 448 25.92 16.70 -14.33
C TRP A 448 25.57 16.94 -12.86
N LEU A 449 24.36 17.46 -12.65
CA LEU A 449 23.80 17.64 -11.34
C LEU A 449 23.21 16.31 -10.83
N VAL A 450 23.69 15.82 -9.68
CA VAL A 450 23.35 14.49 -9.15
C VAL A 450 23.16 14.49 -7.63
N VAL A 451 22.41 13.54 -7.12
CA VAL A 451 22.39 13.19 -5.69
C VAL A 451 23.62 12.34 -5.38
N CYS A 452 24.37 12.72 -4.35
CA CYS A 452 25.54 11.96 -3.86
C CYS A 452 25.81 12.27 -2.36
N PRO A 453 25.92 11.24 -1.50
CA PRO A 453 25.71 9.82 -1.79
C PRO A 453 24.24 9.42 -1.91
N SER A 454 23.97 8.32 -2.64
CA SER A 454 22.67 7.66 -2.74
C SER A 454 22.87 6.17 -3.08
N ASN A 455 21.78 5.47 -3.40
CA ASN A 455 21.80 4.13 -4.00
C ASN A 455 20.66 3.97 -4.99
N SER A 456 20.68 2.95 -5.86
CA SER A 456 19.49 2.50 -6.55
C SER A 456 18.82 1.42 -5.70
N PRO A 457 17.68 1.66 -5.08
CA PRO A 457 17.05 0.67 -4.19
C PRO A 457 16.76 -0.64 -4.90
N GLU A 458 17.13 -1.79 -4.41
CA GLU A 458 18.19 -2.10 -3.43
C GLU A 458 19.30 -2.87 -4.13
N ASN A 459 19.72 -2.35 -5.29
CA ASN A 459 20.58 -3.10 -6.21
C ASN A 459 22.07 -2.83 -5.99
N VAL A 460 22.88 -3.80 -6.38
CA VAL A 460 24.34 -3.82 -6.19
C VAL A 460 25.02 -3.58 -7.53
N HIS A 461 25.99 -2.66 -7.57
CA HIS A 461 26.85 -2.47 -8.72
C HIS A 461 28.28 -3.00 -8.45
N SER A 462 29.03 -3.25 -9.52
CA SER A 462 30.43 -3.60 -9.48
C SER A 462 31.27 -2.35 -9.75
N GLY A 463 31.51 -1.57 -8.70
CA GLY A 463 32.43 -0.41 -8.79
C GLY A 463 33.89 -0.82 -8.87
N SER A 464 34.77 0.17 -8.87
CA SER A 464 36.22 -0.06 -9.02
C SER A 464 36.88 -0.80 -7.85
N ASP A 465 36.29 -0.75 -6.65
CA ASP A 465 36.83 -1.34 -5.41
C ASP A 465 36.01 -2.54 -4.89
N GLY A 466 35.02 -3.02 -5.67
CA GLY A 466 34.19 -4.17 -5.32
C GLY A 466 32.69 -3.92 -5.46
N LYS A 467 31.88 -4.86 -4.93
CA LYS A 467 30.41 -4.77 -4.96
C LYS A 467 29.89 -3.81 -3.89
N ALA A 468 29.17 -2.78 -4.30
CA ALA A 468 28.55 -1.80 -3.42
C ALA A 468 27.16 -1.41 -3.93
N THR A 469 26.36 -0.78 -3.08
CA THR A 469 25.10 -0.14 -3.48
C THR A 469 25.22 1.38 -3.53
N THR A 470 26.11 1.94 -2.68
CA THR A 470 26.32 3.39 -2.58
C THR A 470 26.92 3.94 -3.87
N ALA A 471 26.30 4.95 -4.45
CA ALA A 471 26.64 5.52 -5.74
C ALA A 471 26.32 7.03 -5.79
N ALA A 472 26.50 7.63 -6.96
CA ALA A 472 26.05 8.97 -7.31
C ALA A 472 25.23 8.93 -8.59
N GLY A 473 24.20 9.77 -8.69
CA GLY A 473 23.44 9.98 -9.92
C GLY A 473 22.67 8.75 -10.38
N CYS A 474 22.13 7.96 -9.45
CA CYS A 474 21.26 6.82 -9.77
C CYS A 474 20.07 7.29 -10.62
N THR A 475 19.73 6.51 -11.64
CA THR A 475 18.68 6.86 -12.60
C THR A 475 17.34 7.12 -11.89
N MET A 476 17.00 6.33 -10.88
CA MET A 476 15.77 6.54 -10.12
C MET A 476 15.72 7.89 -9.41
N ASP A 477 16.84 8.33 -8.78
CA ASP A 477 16.87 9.64 -8.14
C ASP A 477 16.64 10.77 -9.14
N ASN A 478 17.32 10.68 -10.29
CA ASN A 478 17.16 11.68 -11.35
C ASN A 478 15.71 11.72 -11.86
N GLN A 479 15.07 10.57 -12.03
CA GLN A 479 13.68 10.47 -12.47
C GLN A 479 12.71 11.06 -11.42
N LEU A 480 12.91 10.75 -10.14
CA LEU A 480 12.07 11.26 -9.04
C LEU A 480 12.16 12.78 -8.89
N ILE A 481 13.39 13.32 -8.93
CA ILE A 481 13.61 14.76 -8.79
C ILE A 481 13.09 15.49 -10.03
N PHE A 482 13.26 14.92 -11.21
CA PHE A 482 12.67 15.45 -12.43
C PHE A 482 11.14 15.59 -12.32
N ASP A 483 10.46 14.57 -11.84
CA ASP A 483 9.01 14.60 -11.62
C ASP A 483 8.61 15.64 -10.55
N LEU A 484 9.34 15.68 -9.42
CA LEU A 484 9.08 16.63 -8.35
C LEU A 484 9.22 18.08 -8.84
N TRP A 485 10.33 18.41 -9.49
CA TRP A 485 10.56 19.78 -9.98
C TRP A 485 9.59 20.16 -11.10
N THR A 486 9.28 19.22 -11.99
CA THR A 486 8.26 19.45 -13.04
C THR A 486 6.87 19.70 -12.44
N ALA A 487 6.50 18.96 -11.38
CA ALA A 487 5.26 19.16 -10.64
C ALA A 487 5.23 20.54 -9.96
N ILE A 488 6.33 20.96 -9.33
CA ILE A 488 6.44 22.31 -8.70
C ILE A 488 6.30 23.42 -9.75
N ILE A 489 7.00 23.31 -10.87
CA ILE A 489 6.94 24.27 -11.98
C ILE A 489 5.50 24.38 -12.52
N SER A 490 4.85 23.25 -12.74
CA SER A 490 3.48 23.19 -13.21
C SER A 490 2.50 23.77 -12.19
N ALA A 491 2.64 23.40 -10.92
CA ALA A 491 1.83 23.91 -9.82
C ALA A 491 2.00 25.43 -9.62
N SER A 492 3.25 25.92 -9.71
CA SER A 492 3.55 27.38 -9.68
C SER A 492 2.79 28.14 -10.75
N ARG A 493 2.77 27.62 -11.98
CA ARG A 493 2.03 28.23 -13.11
C ARG A 493 0.51 28.19 -12.88
N ILE A 494 -0.03 27.07 -12.42
CA ILE A 494 -1.47 26.89 -12.15
C ILE A 494 -1.93 27.82 -11.02
N LEU A 495 -1.14 27.95 -9.97
CA LEU A 495 -1.45 28.75 -8.77
C LEU A 495 -1.03 30.21 -8.89
N ASP A 496 -0.33 30.58 -9.96
CA ASP A 496 0.25 31.89 -10.21
C ASP A 496 1.15 32.41 -9.05
N THR A 497 2.05 31.52 -8.58
CA THR A 497 2.94 31.78 -7.42
C THR A 497 4.37 31.35 -7.70
N ASP A 498 5.36 31.86 -6.94
CA ASP A 498 6.77 31.42 -6.92
C ASP A 498 7.45 31.33 -8.32
N LYS A 499 7.16 32.25 -9.23
CA LYS A 499 7.64 32.24 -10.63
C LYS A 499 9.16 32.22 -10.74
N GLU A 500 9.85 32.92 -9.85
CA GLU A 500 11.32 32.97 -9.83
C GLU A 500 11.91 31.60 -9.48
N PHE A 501 11.35 30.94 -8.46
CA PHE A 501 11.77 29.59 -8.07
C PHE A 501 11.47 28.56 -9.17
N ALA A 502 10.31 28.64 -9.81
CA ALA A 502 9.99 27.79 -10.96
C ALA A 502 10.97 27.98 -12.12
N ALA A 503 11.31 29.23 -12.45
CA ALA A 503 12.30 29.53 -13.50
C ALA A 503 13.71 29.03 -13.13
N HIS A 504 14.10 29.11 -11.85
CA HIS A 504 15.36 28.53 -11.35
C HIS A 504 15.36 27.01 -11.55
N LEU A 505 14.30 26.30 -11.13
CA LEU A 505 14.21 24.86 -11.31
C LEU A 505 14.21 24.42 -12.78
N GLU A 506 13.63 25.22 -13.70
CA GLU A 506 13.71 24.98 -15.16
C GLU A 506 15.18 24.97 -15.66
N GLN A 507 16.06 25.79 -15.09
CA GLN A 507 17.49 25.76 -15.42
C GLN A 507 18.16 24.55 -14.79
N ARG A 508 17.87 24.25 -13.53
CA ARG A 508 18.43 23.08 -12.82
C ARG A 508 18.11 21.76 -13.51
N LEU A 509 16.88 21.61 -14.04
CA LEU A 509 16.47 20.44 -14.83
C LEU A 509 17.37 20.17 -16.03
N LYS A 510 17.89 21.22 -16.71
CA LYS A 510 18.78 21.07 -17.85
C LYS A 510 20.19 20.59 -17.47
N GLU A 511 20.55 20.71 -16.20
CA GLU A 511 21.85 20.33 -15.67
C GLU A 511 21.87 18.91 -15.10
N MET A 512 20.70 18.29 -14.92
CA MET A 512 20.58 16.94 -14.36
C MET A 512 21.17 15.88 -15.31
N ALA A 513 21.64 14.79 -14.72
CA ALA A 513 22.06 13.63 -15.48
C ALA A 513 20.88 13.06 -16.29
N PRO A 514 21.04 12.85 -17.61
CA PRO A 514 19.98 12.29 -18.44
C PRO A 514 19.83 10.78 -18.20
N MET A 515 18.67 10.22 -18.55
CA MET A 515 18.54 8.78 -18.73
C MET A 515 19.40 8.32 -19.92
N GLN A 516 20.10 7.19 -19.76
CA GLN A 516 21.05 6.68 -20.73
C GLN A 516 20.70 5.27 -21.18
N VAL A 517 21.04 4.94 -22.43
CA VAL A 517 20.97 3.58 -22.97
C VAL A 517 22.38 2.96 -22.89
N GLY A 518 22.49 1.81 -22.25
CA GLY A 518 23.76 1.12 -22.06
C GLY A 518 24.19 0.27 -23.25
N HIS A 519 25.36 -0.36 -23.12
CA HIS A 519 26.06 -1.04 -24.23
C HIS A 519 25.34 -2.27 -24.79
N TRP A 520 24.41 -2.90 -24.05
CA TRP A 520 23.57 -4.01 -24.53
C TRP A 520 22.12 -3.59 -24.81
N GLY A 521 21.84 -2.26 -24.86
CA GLY A 521 20.53 -1.69 -25.21
C GLY A 521 19.56 -1.54 -24.05
N GLN A 522 20.01 -1.72 -22.82
CA GLN A 522 19.21 -1.51 -21.61
C GLN A 522 19.11 -0.04 -21.20
N LEU A 523 18.09 0.32 -20.43
CA LEU A 523 18.08 1.55 -19.67
C LEU A 523 19.06 1.42 -18.50
N GLN A 524 20.08 2.30 -18.43
CA GLN A 524 21.07 2.25 -17.36
C GLN A 524 20.45 2.54 -15.99
N GLU A 525 20.76 1.72 -14.99
CA GLU A 525 20.32 1.93 -13.60
C GLU A 525 21.22 2.92 -12.86
N TRP A 526 22.49 3.02 -13.24
CA TRP A 526 23.47 3.95 -12.68
C TRP A 526 23.99 4.95 -13.71
N MET A 527 24.67 5.97 -13.24
CA MET A 527 25.31 6.97 -14.08
C MET A 527 26.35 6.37 -15.03
N PHE A 528 27.02 5.32 -14.59
CA PHE A 528 27.94 4.53 -15.41
C PHE A 528 27.29 3.22 -15.84
N ASP A 529 27.73 2.67 -16.96
CA ASP A 529 27.19 1.44 -17.55
C ASP A 529 27.69 0.19 -16.80
N TRP A 530 27.15 -0.01 -15.59
CA TRP A 530 27.47 -1.13 -14.69
C TRP A 530 26.43 -2.25 -14.68
N ASP A 531 25.40 -2.12 -15.47
CA ASP A 531 24.30 -3.07 -15.50
C ASP A 531 24.75 -4.45 -15.96
N ASP A 532 24.42 -5.48 -15.19
CA ASP A 532 24.69 -6.87 -15.54
C ASP A 532 23.45 -7.49 -16.22
N PRO A 533 23.56 -7.99 -17.47
CA PRO A 533 22.44 -8.62 -18.17
C PRO A 533 21.93 -9.90 -17.50
N ASN A 534 22.67 -10.47 -16.53
CA ASN A 534 22.25 -11.64 -15.75
C ASN A 534 21.66 -11.27 -14.39
N ASP A 535 21.57 -9.99 -14.06
CA ASP A 535 20.99 -9.55 -12.81
C ASP A 535 19.46 -9.71 -12.84
N VAL A 536 18.96 -10.60 -11.97
CA VAL A 536 17.52 -10.88 -11.78
C VAL A 536 16.99 -10.32 -10.46
N HIS A 537 17.59 -9.24 -9.97
CA HIS A 537 17.16 -8.61 -8.72
C HIS A 537 15.70 -8.16 -8.79
N ARG A 538 14.98 -8.28 -7.66
CA ARG A 538 13.55 -7.98 -7.58
C ARG A 538 13.20 -6.50 -7.78
N HIS A 539 14.10 -5.56 -7.42
CA HIS A 539 13.91 -4.14 -7.67
C HIS A 539 14.25 -3.78 -9.12
N VAL A 540 13.44 -2.94 -9.71
CA VAL A 540 13.59 -2.38 -11.06
C VAL A 540 13.52 -0.86 -11.01
N SER A 541 14.24 -0.28 -10.08
CA SER A 541 14.13 1.12 -9.65
C SER A 541 14.30 2.13 -10.77
N HIS A 542 15.21 1.87 -11.73
CA HIS A 542 15.43 2.69 -12.93
C HIS A 542 14.26 2.70 -13.91
N LEU A 543 13.30 1.77 -13.76
CA LEU A 543 12.07 1.74 -14.56
C LEU A 543 10.93 2.59 -13.96
N TYR A 544 11.17 3.31 -12.86
CA TYR A 544 10.24 4.32 -12.33
C TYR A 544 9.78 5.29 -13.42
N GLY A 545 10.68 5.70 -14.31
CA GLY A 545 10.39 6.60 -15.42
C GLY A 545 9.34 6.07 -16.41
N LEU A 546 9.16 4.75 -16.49
CA LEU A 546 8.11 4.10 -17.28
C LEU A 546 6.79 3.99 -16.49
N PHE A 547 6.85 3.53 -15.23
CA PHE A 547 5.75 3.47 -14.28
C PHE A 547 6.25 3.57 -12.84
N PRO A 548 5.66 4.43 -11.99
CA PRO A 548 4.44 5.22 -12.16
C PRO A 548 4.63 6.54 -12.92
N SER A 549 5.85 6.98 -13.20
CA SER A 549 6.10 8.19 -13.97
C SER A 549 5.58 8.09 -15.42
N ASN A 550 5.70 9.18 -16.15
CA ASN A 550 5.37 9.29 -17.57
C ASN A 550 6.54 9.78 -18.43
N GLN A 551 7.76 9.75 -17.90
CA GLN A 551 8.96 10.22 -18.61
C GLN A 551 9.30 9.33 -19.81
N ILE A 552 9.08 8.03 -19.68
CA ILE A 552 9.30 7.05 -20.75
C ILE A 552 7.96 6.74 -21.43
N SER A 553 7.89 7.03 -22.73
CA SER A 553 6.69 6.89 -23.55
C SER A 553 7.05 6.38 -24.94
N PRO A 554 6.24 5.48 -25.54
CA PRO A 554 6.47 5.01 -26.90
C PRO A 554 6.36 6.13 -27.95
N TYR A 555 5.77 7.27 -27.57
CA TYR A 555 5.50 8.40 -28.49
C TYR A 555 6.49 9.53 -28.36
N ARG A 556 6.98 9.81 -27.14
CA ARG A 556 7.84 10.94 -26.84
C ARG A 556 9.30 10.55 -26.69
N THR A 557 9.58 9.34 -26.19
CA THR A 557 10.93 8.83 -25.92
C THR A 557 11.08 7.36 -26.36
N PRO A 558 10.86 7.05 -27.66
CA PRO A 558 10.82 5.65 -28.14
C PRO A 558 12.10 4.87 -27.89
N GLU A 559 13.27 5.51 -27.94
CA GLU A 559 14.56 4.87 -27.65
C GLU A 559 14.64 4.40 -26.18
N LEU A 560 14.24 5.28 -25.24
CA LEU A 560 14.19 4.91 -23.81
C LEU A 560 13.09 3.86 -23.52
N PHE A 561 12.01 3.87 -24.29
CA PHE A 561 10.96 2.88 -24.18
C PHE A 561 11.45 1.47 -24.58
N ASP A 562 12.21 1.36 -25.66
CA ASP A 562 12.81 0.09 -26.08
C ASP A 562 13.91 -0.35 -25.09
N ALA A 563 14.70 0.57 -24.56
CA ALA A 563 15.71 0.30 -23.55
C ALA A 563 15.08 -0.19 -22.23
N ALA A 564 13.96 0.40 -21.80
CA ALA A 564 13.21 -0.07 -20.62
C ALA A 564 12.63 -1.48 -20.81
N ARG A 565 12.14 -1.80 -22.02
CA ARG A 565 11.72 -3.16 -22.40
C ARG A 565 12.89 -4.14 -22.29
N THR A 566 14.04 -3.78 -22.83
CA THR A 566 15.25 -4.60 -22.77
C THR A 566 15.65 -4.88 -21.32
N SER A 567 15.71 -3.85 -20.47
CA SER A 567 15.99 -4.01 -19.02
C SER A 567 15.00 -4.99 -18.37
N LEU A 568 13.70 -4.83 -18.62
CA LEU A 568 12.67 -5.65 -17.99
C LEU A 568 12.73 -7.13 -18.43
N ILE A 569 13.05 -7.40 -19.71
CA ILE A 569 13.27 -8.76 -20.22
C ILE A 569 14.40 -9.44 -19.45
N HIS A 570 15.54 -8.77 -19.27
CA HIS A 570 16.71 -9.31 -18.57
C HIS A 570 16.47 -9.51 -17.07
N ARG A 571 15.71 -8.63 -16.40
CA ARG A 571 15.31 -8.81 -15.00
C ARG A 571 14.40 -10.02 -14.79
N GLY A 572 13.75 -10.52 -15.85
CA GLY A 572 12.88 -11.69 -15.83
C GLY A 572 11.57 -11.48 -15.06
N ASP A 573 10.71 -12.48 -15.08
CA ASP A 573 9.34 -12.39 -14.55
C ASP A 573 9.20 -12.88 -13.12
N PRO A 574 9.57 -14.12 -12.74
CA PRO A 574 9.35 -14.63 -11.40
C PRO A 574 10.12 -13.83 -10.33
N SER A 575 9.41 -13.33 -9.33
CA SER A 575 10.00 -12.51 -8.29
C SER A 575 9.17 -12.60 -6.99
N THR A 576 9.37 -11.66 -6.07
CA THR A 576 8.49 -11.44 -4.92
C THR A 576 7.16 -10.84 -5.37
N GLY A 577 6.11 -10.96 -4.55
CA GLY A 577 4.78 -10.54 -4.95
C GLY A 577 4.68 -9.08 -5.38
N TRP A 578 5.20 -8.14 -4.59
CA TRP A 578 5.18 -6.72 -4.96
C TRP A 578 5.97 -6.43 -6.26
N SER A 579 7.07 -7.13 -6.46
CA SER A 579 7.88 -6.95 -7.68
C SER A 579 7.11 -7.41 -8.92
N MET A 580 6.37 -8.54 -8.81
CA MET A 580 5.50 -8.99 -9.89
C MET A 580 4.34 -8.00 -10.13
N GLY A 581 3.73 -7.48 -9.07
CA GLY A 581 2.70 -6.42 -9.16
C GLY A 581 3.21 -5.18 -9.90
N TRP A 582 4.45 -4.72 -9.62
CA TRP A 582 5.07 -3.63 -10.37
C TRP A 582 5.30 -4.01 -11.84
N LYS A 583 5.80 -5.21 -12.10
CA LYS A 583 6.04 -5.70 -13.47
C LYS A 583 4.76 -5.83 -14.29
N VAL A 584 3.60 -6.14 -13.68
CA VAL A 584 2.30 -6.07 -14.39
C VAL A 584 2.05 -4.65 -14.90
N CYS A 585 2.26 -3.63 -14.06
CA CYS A 585 2.12 -2.22 -14.47
C CYS A 585 3.13 -1.86 -15.59
N LEU A 586 4.37 -2.29 -15.47
CA LEU A 586 5.43 -2.01 -16.45
C LEU A 586 5.14 -2.65 -17.81
N TRP A 587 4.76 -3.92 -17.86
CA TRP A 587 4.38 -4.59 -19.13
C TRP A 587 3.11 -4.00 -19.74
N ALA A 588 2.15 -3.58 -18.91
CA ALA A 588 0.98 -2.83 -19.39
C ALA A 588 1.41 -1.50 -20.05
N ARG A 589 2.35 -0.75 -19.46
CA ARG A 589 2.92 0.48 -20.04
C ARG A 589 3.76 0.21 -21.29
N LEU A 590 4.37 -0.96 -21.39
CA LEU A 590 5.05 -1.43 -22.60
C LEU A 590 4.06 -1.93 -23.68
N LEU A 591 2.76 -1.82 -23.45
CA LEU A 591 1.66 -2.20 -24.35
C LEU A 591 1.64 -3.70 -24.68
N ASP A 592 2.18 -4.53 -23.79
CA ASP A 592 2.23 -5.98 -23.93
C ASP A 592 1.28 -6.65 -22.92
N GLY A 593 0.03 -6.80 -23.33
CA GLY A 593 -1.02 -7.34 -22.48
C GLY A 593 -0.86 -8.83 -22.16
N ASP A 594 -0.35 -9.62 -23.10
CA ASP A 594 -0.14 -11.05 -22.88
C ASP A 594 1.01 -11.29 -21.88
N HIS A 595 2.06 -10.47 -21.92
CA HIS A 595 3.14 -10.55 -20.94
C HIS A 595 2.69 -10.06 -19.57
N ALA A 596 1.91 -8.95 -19.51
CA ALA A 596 1.29 -8.51 -18.25
C ALA A 596 0.40 -9.59 -17.64
N TYR A 597 -0.39 -10.29 -18.46
CA TYR A 597 -1.22 -11.41 -18.01
C TYR A 597 -0.40 -12.61 -17.51
N LYS A 598 0.76 -12.89 -18.14
CA LYS A 598 1.70 -13.89 -17.64
C LYS A 598 2.15 -13.56 -16.21
N LEU A 599 2.47 -12.30 -15.92
CA LEU A 599 2.82 -11.86 -14.55
C LEU A 599 1.65 -12.04 -13.58
N ILE A 600 0.39 -11.79 -14.00
CA ILE A 600 -0.79 -12.09 -13.18
C ILE A 600 -0.86 -13.61 -12.91
N THR A 601 -0.52 -14.46 -13.89
CA THR A 601 -0.49 -15.91 -13.70
C THR A 601 0.60 -16.32 -12.70
N ASP A 602 1.77 -15.71 -12.77
CA ASP A 602 2.85 -15.95 -11.82
C ASP A 602 2.46 -15.45 -10.40
N GLN A 603 1.80 -14.30 -10.31
CA GLN A 603 1.24 -13.73 -9.05
C GLN A 603 0.19 -14.65 -8.42
N LEU A 604 -0.73 -15.21 -9.21
CA LEU A 604 -1.76 -16.14 -8.75
C LEU A 604 -1.24 -17.58 -8.60
N THR A 605 0.05 -17.75 -8.32
CA THR A 605 0.65 -19.03 -7.97
C THR A 605 0.56 -19.28 -6.47
N LEU A 606 -0.04 -20.42 -6.06
CA LEU A 606 -0.28 -20.72 -4.65
C LEU A 606 1.01 -20.93 -3.86
N VAL A 607 1.18 -20.16 -2.79
CA VAL A 607 2.28 -20.27 -1.84
C VAL A 607 1.78 -20.94 -0.55
N ARG A 608 2.33 -22.12 -0.23
CA ARG A 608 2.08 -22.82 1.04
C ARG A 608 3.34 -22.92 1.92
N ASN A 609 4.49 -22.56 1.37
CA ASN A 609 5.79 -22.68 2.04
C ASN A 609 6.59 -21.39 1.79
N GLU A 610 7.03 -20.75 2.86
CA GLU A 610 7.81 -19.50 2.83
C GLU A 610 9.18 -19.60 2.12
N LYS A 611 9.61 -20.78 1.73
CA LYS A 611 10.85 -20.99 0.95
C LYS A 611 10.67 -20.80 -0.57
N LYS A 612 9.44 -20.64 -1.06
CA LYS A 612 9.16 -20.38 -2.48
C LYS A 612 9.31 -18.88 -2.80
N LYS A 613 9.56 -18.57 -4.06
CA LYS A 613 9.43 -17.22 -4.63
C LYS A 613 7.98 -16.72 -4.46
N GLY A 614 7.73 -15.43 -4.63
CA GLY A 614 6.45 -14.80 -4.44
C GLY A 614 5.26 -15.46 -5.15
N GLY A 615 4.09 -14.99 -4.85
CA GLY A 615 2.82 -15.50 -5.34
C GLY A 615 1.65 -15.08 -4.45
N THR A 616 0.70 -15.97 -4.20
CA THR A 616 -0.52 -15.68 -3.44
C THR A 616 -0.76 -16.75 -2.38
N TYR A 617 -1.08 -16.35 -1.17
CA TYR A 617 -1.50 -17.26 -0.09
C TYR A 617 -2.94 -17.76 -0.31
N PRO A 618 -3.37 -18.85 0.38
CA PRO A 618 -4.70 -19.44 0.20
C PRO A 618 -5.88 -18.47 0.40
N ASN A 619 -5.66 -17.36 1.13
CA ASN A 619 -6.64 -16.33 1.44
C ASN A 619 -6.55 -15.11 0.51
N LEU A 620 -5.86 -15.21 -0.61
CA LEU A 620 -5.56 -14.17 -1.59
C LEU A 620 -4.59 -13.07 -1.13
N PHE A 621 -4.03 -13.13 0.07
CA PHE A 621 -2.95 -12.23 0.46
C PHE A 621 -1.73 -12.44 -0.43
N ASP A 622 -1.08 -11.35 -0.77
CA ASP A 622 0.19 -11.38 -1.51
C ASP A 622 1.31 -12.03 -0.71
N ALA A 623 2.13 -12.77 -1.38
CA ALA A 623 3.30 -13.42 -0.78
C ALA A 623 4.60 -12.83 -1.33
N HIS A 624 5.32 -12.14 -0.45
CA HIS A 624 6.74 -11.82 -0.74
C HIS A 624 7.60 -13.09 -0.84
N PRO A 625 7.61 -14.18 0.04
CA PRO A 625 7.17 -14.39 1.41
C PRO A 625 8.05 -13.71 2.47
N PRO A 626 7.56 -13.33 3.69
CA PRO A 626 6.18 -13.50 4.18
C PRO A 626 5.18 -12.55 3.52
N PHE A 627 3.95 -12.46 4.07
CA PHE A 627 2.91 -11.55 3.60
C PHE A 627 3.37 -10.09 3.58
N GLN A 628 3.19 -9.46 2.43
CA GLN A 628 3.23 -8.01 2.20
C GLN A 628 2.03 -7.63 1.34
N ILE A 629 1.35 -6.53 1.67
CA ILE A 629 0.08 -6.18 1.04
C ILE A 629 0.24 -5.48 -0.33
N ASP A 630 1.40 -4.92 -0.57
CA ASP A 630 1.72 -4.08 -1.72
C ASP A 630 1.53 -4.79 -3.06
N GLY A 631 1.85 -6.08 -3.15
CA GLY A 631 1.61 -6.87 -4.37
C GLY A 631 0.13 -6.99 -4.74
N ASN A 632 -0.78 -7.06 -3.75
CA ASN A 632 -2.23 -7.01 -4.00
C ASN A 632 -2.64 -5.68 -4.65
N PHE A 633 -2.11 -4.57 -4.17
CA PHE A 633 -2.41 -3.23 -4.67
C PHE A 633 -1.76 -2.96 -6.03
N GLY A 634 -0.48 -3.33 -6.18
CA GLY A 634 0.25 -3.19 -7.45
C GLY A 634 -0.41 -3.97 -8.58
N CYS A 635 -0.83 -5.21 -8.33
CA CYS A 635 -1.55 -6.02 -9.32
C CYS A 635 -2.91 -5.41 -9.68
N ALA A 636 -3.67 -4.88 -8.70
CA ALA A 636 -4.94 -4.21 -8.96
C ALA A 636 -4.76 -2.97 -9.86
N ALA A 637 -3.72 -2.14 -9.59
CA ALA A 637 -3.37 -1.00 -10.43
C ALA A 637 -2.96 -1.45 -11.83
N GLY A 638 -2.14 -2.50 -11.92
CA GLY A 638 -1.67 -3.07 -13.20
C GLY A 638 -2.80 -3.57 -14.08
N ILE A 639 -3.82 -4.22 -13.51
CA ILE A 639 -5.02 -4.66 -14.25
C ILE A 639 -5.72 -3.44 -14.88
N VAL A 640 -5.82 -2.31 -14.17
CA VAL A 640 -6.40 -1.10 -14.77
C VAL A 640 -5.49 -0.52 -15.86
N GLU A 641 -4.17 -0.50 -15.66
CA GLU A 641 -3.22 -0.06 -16.70
C GLU A 641 -3.31 -0.91 -17.99
N MET A 642 -3.69 -2.18 -17.89
CA MET A 642 -3.96 -3.02 -19.06
C MET A 642 -5.23 -2.59 -19.81
N LEU A 643 -6.22 -2.04 -19.11
CA LEU A 643 -7.55 -1.68 -19.65
C LEU A 643 -7.64 -0.21 -20.04
N MET A 644 -6.94 0.68 -19.32
CA MET A 644 -7.00 2.13 -19.52
C MET A 644 -5.74 2.81 -19.03
N GLN A 645 -5.15 3.67 -19.88
CA GLN A 645 -4.02 4.53 -19.52
C GLN A 645 -4.34 5.99 -19.83
N SER A 646 -3.92 6.91 -18.96
CA SER A 646 -4.21 8.35 -19.12
C SER A 646 -3.02 9.27 -18.81
N TYR A 647 -1.80 8.79 -18.98
CA TYR A 647 -0.57 9.49 -18.58
C TYR A 647 0.08 10.34 -19.70
N ASP A 648 -0.35 10.17 -20.95
CA ASP A 648 0.32 10.75 -22.13
C ASP A 648 -0.57 11.77 -22.87
N GLY A 649 -1.41 12.50 -22.11
CA GLY A 649 -2.28 13.56 -22.61
C GLY A 649 -3.53 13.06 -23.36
N PHE A 650 -3.80 11.75 -23.33
CA PHE A 650 -5.04 11.15 -23.84
C PHE A 650 -5.41 9.92 -23.00
N ILE A 651 -6.67 9.51 -23.09
CA ILE A 651 -7.15 8.28 -22.48
C ILE A 651 -7.06 7.17 -23.53
N TYR A 652 -6.15 6.22 -23.29
CA TYR A 652 -5.95 5.07 -24.18
C TYR A 652 -6.78 3.91 -23.68
N LEU A 653 -7.70 3.45 -24.50
CA LEU A 653 -8.64 2.37 -24.21
C LEU A 653 -8.07 1.03 -24.67
N LEU A 654 -8.02 0.05 -23.80
CA LEU A 654 -7.52 -1.31 -24.01
C LEU A 654 -6.07 -1.35 -24.56
N PRO A 655 -5.13 -0.54 -23.98
CA PRO A 655 -3.78 -0.44 -24.53
C PRO A 655 -2.97 -1.73 -24.44
N ALA A 656 -3.27 -2.59 -23.44
CA ALA A 656 -2.58 -3.84 -23.16
C ALA A 656 -3.57 -4.95 -22.78
N LEU A 657 -4.65 -5.09 -23.56
CA LEU A 657 -5.62 -6.15 -23.35
C LEU A 657 -5.02 -7.50 -23.72
N PRO A 658 -4.99 -8.52 -22.83
CA PRO A 658 -4.47 -9.83 -23.16
C PRO A 658 -5.43 -10.58 -24.11
N THR A 659 -4.88 -11.46 -24.94
CA THR A 659 -5.66 -12.23 -25.93
C THR A 659 -6.74 -13.12 -25.30
N LEU A 660 -6.58 -13.47 -24.01
CA LEU A 660 -7.55 -14.27 -23.25
C LEU A 660 -8.80 -13.49 -22.83
N TRP A 661 -8.71 -12.16 -22.68
CA TRP A 661 -9.87 -11.33 -22.26
C TRP A 661 -10.61 -10.80 -23.49
N LYS A 662 -11.18 -11.70 -24.27
CA LYS A 662 -11.87 -11.33 -25.52
C LYS A 662 -13.06 -10.42 -25.31
N ASP A 663 -13.84 -10.69 -24.28
CA ASP A 663 -15.04 -9.94 -23.90
C ASP A 663 -14.95 -9.54 -22.42
N GLY A 664 -15.54 -8.42 -22.08
CA GLY A 664 -15.60 -7.95 -20.71
C GLY A 664 -16.08 -6.52 -20.56
N SER A 665 -16.11 -6.07 -19.31
CA SER A 665 -16.43 -4.68 -18.99
C SER A 665 -15.78 -4.23 -17.70
N VAL A 666 -15.48 -2.95 -17.64
CA VAL A 666 -15.11 -2.26 -16.40
C VAL A 666 -15.92 -0.97 -16.29
N THR A 667 -16.43 -0.67 -15.10
CA THR A 667 -17.25 0.52 -14.85
C THR A 667 -16.66 1.35 -13.73
N GLY A 668 -16.80 2.67 -13.83
CA GLY A 668 -16.48 3.62 -12.76
C GLY A 668 -15.00 3.91 -12.55
N ILE A 669 -14.09 3.45 -13.43
CA ILE A 669 -12.67 3.80 -13.34
C ILE A 669 -12.44 5.26 -13.70
N ILE A 670 -11.43 5.88 -13.07
CA ILE A 670 -11.13 7.29 -13.23
C ILE A 670 -9.85 7.48 -14.06
N ALA A 671 -9.93 8.34 -15.05
CA ALA A 671 -8.77 8.83 -15.79
C ALA A 671 -8.38 10.26 -15.33
N ARG A 672 -7.11 10.62 -15.54
CA ARG A 672 -6.62 11.99 -15.26
C ARG A 672 -7.46 13.01 -16.00
N GLY A 673 -7.68 14.17 -15.40
CA GLY A 673 -8.60 15.22 -15.89
C GLY A 673 -10.03 15.08 -15.36
N GLY A 674 -10.29 14.16 -14.41
CA GLY A 674 -11.60 13.98 -13.79
C GLY A 674 -12.63 13.29 -14.71
N PHE A 675 -12.19 12.33 -15.50
CA PHE A 675 -13.06 11.54 -16.37
C PHE A 675 -13.34 10.16 -15.78
N GLU A 676 -14.60 9.86 -15.54
CA GLU A 676 -15.08 8.53 -15.11
C GLU A 676 -15.51 7.74 -16.35
N LEU A 677 -15.07 6.49 -16.44
CA LEU A 677 -15.31 5.65 -17.61
C LEU A 677 -16.06 4.36 -17.26
N ASP A 678 -17.08 4.06 -18.11
CA ASP A 678 -17.65 2.71 -18.25
C ASP A 678 -17.25 2.18 -19.62
N LEU A 679 -16.43 1.15 -19.64
CA LEU A 679 -15.86 0.55 -20.84
C LEU A 679 -16.32 -0.90 -20.99
N ASN A 680 -16.92 -1.21 -22.13
CA ASN A 680 -17.25 -2.57 -22.53
C ASN A 680 -16.52 -2.92 -23.82
N TRP A 681 -15.97 -4.13 -23.89
CA TRP A 681 -15.31 -4.62 -25.09
C TRP A 681 -15.85 -5.98 -25.51
N LYS A 682 -15.76 -6.26 -26.81
CA LYS A 682 -16.14 -7.52 -27.41
C LYS A 682 -15.15 -7.89 -28.51
N ASN A 683 -14.72 -9.16 -28.53
CA ASN A 683 -13.70 -9.66 -29.46
C ASN A 683 -12.42 -8.77 -29.44
N GLY A 684 -11.97 -8.35 -28.26
CA GLY A 684 -10.80 -7.51 -28.07
C GLY A 684 -10.92 -6.06 -28.55
N LYS A 685 -12.13 -5.58 -28.87
CA LYS A 685 -12.39 -4.24 -29.40
C LYS A 685 -13.37 -3.48 -28.51
N VAL A 686 -13.15 -2.18 -28.35
CA VAL A 686 -14.11 -1.31 -27.68
C VAL A 686 -15.47 -1.43 -28.36
N ASN A 687 -16.47 -1.89 -27.63
CA ASN A 687 -17.85 -2.06 -28.08
C ASN A 687 -18.75 -0.90 -27.61
N ARG A 688 -18.60 -0.49 -26.34
CA ARG A 688 -19.33 0.62 -25.76
C ARG A 688 -18.43 1.37 -24.78
N LEU A 689 -18.48 2.69 -24.83
CA LEU A 689 -17.81 3.59 -23.89
C LEU A 689 -18.79 4.64 -23.41
N VAL A 690 -18.86 4.85 -22.10
CA VAL A 690 -19.48 6.02 -21.49
C VAL A 690 -18.38 6.79 -20.79
N VAL A 691 -18.29 8.09 -21.04
CA VAL A 691 -17.36 8.99 -20.35
C VAL A 691 -18.19 10.07 -19.67
N LYS A 692 -18.03 10.15 -18.34
CA LYS A 692 -18.61 11.20 -17.51
C LYS A 692 -17.51 12.14 -17.06
N SER A 693 -17.62 13.42 -17.41
CA SER A 693 -16.68 14.44 -16.96
C SER A 693 -17.16 15.07 -15.65
N HIS A 694 -16.30 15.07 -14.64
CA HIS A 694 -16.56 15.73 -13.36
C HIS A 694 -16.13 17.19 -13.33
N LYS A 695 -15.21 17.58 -14.24
CA LYS A 695 -14.62 18.93 -14.29
C LYS A 695 -14.84 19.67 -15.60
N GLY A 696 -15.46 19.03 -16.59
CA GLY A 696 -15.49 19.57 -17.95
C GLY A 696 -14.16 19.33 -18.67
N GLY A 697 -13.80 20.27 -19.56
CA GLY A 697 -12.53 20.19 -20.28
C GLY A 697 -12.57 19.32 -21.54
N ASN A 698 -11.39 19.12 -22.11
CA ASN A 698 -11.21 18.40 -23.36
C ASN A 698 -10.84 16.93 -23.07
N CYS A 699 -11.70 16.00 -23.49
CA CYS A 699 -11.44 14.57 -23.38
C CYS A 699 -10.90 14.03 -24.71
N ARG A 700 -9.62 13.68 -24.73
CA ARG A 700 -8.98 13.06 -25.91
C ARG A 700 -8.90 11.54 -25.70
N LEU A 701 -9.51 10.81 -26.61
CA LEU A 701 -9.54 9.33 -26.57
C LEU A 701 -8.63 8.74 -27.65
N ARG A 702 -7.98 7.63 -27.30
CA ARG A 702 -7.23 6.77 -28.23
C ARG A 702 -7.76 5.33 -28.12
N SER A 703 -7.92 4.66 -29.25
CA SER A 703 -8.39 3.30 -29.34
C SER A 703 -7.79 2.61 -30.56
N LEU A 704 -7.59 1.29 -30.50
CA LEU A 704 -7.13 0.48 -31.63
C LEU A 704 -8.19 0.36 -32.72
N ASN A 705 -9.47 0.35 -32.37
CA ASN A 705 -10.58 0.36 -33.31
C ASN A 705 -11.24 1.72 -33.41
N PRO A 706 -11.82 2.09 -34.56
CA PRO A 706 -12.55 3.35 -34.71
C PRO A 706 -13.68 3.49 -33.70
N LEU A 707 -13.81 4.68 -33.11
CA LEU A 707 -14.91 5.06 -32.22
C LEU A 707 -15.89 5.94 -32.99
N ASN A 708 -17.18 5.64 -32.85
CA ASN A 708 -18.28 6.43 -33.37
C ASN A 708 -19.17 6.93 -32.26
N GLY A 709 -19.51 8.21 -32.23
CA GLY A 709 -20.37 8.77 -31.22
C GLY A 709 -20.76 10.22 -31.48
N LYS A 710 -21.86 10.64 -30.88
CA LYS A 710 -22.35 12.02 -30.99
C LYS A 710 -21.32 12.98 -30.34
N GLY A 711 -20.87 13.98 -31.09
CA GLY A 711 -19.90 14.98 -30.62
C GLY A 711 -18.43 14.57 -30.73
N LEU A 712 -18.12 13.32 -31.12
CA LEU A 712 -16.74 12.90 -31.39
C LEU A 712 -16.23 13.59 -32.67
N LYS A 713 -14.99 14.12 -32.57
CA LYS A 713 -14.25 14.68 -33.69
C LYS A 713 -12.86 14.06 -33.75
N ARG A 714 -12.31 13.89 -34.94
CA ARG A 714 -10.90 13.47 -35.07
C ARG A 714 -10.00 14.52 -34.43
N ALA A 715 -9.20 14.12 -33.47
CA ALA A 715 -8.25 15.02 -32.81
C ALA A 715 -7.19 15.49 -33.80
N LYS A 716 -6.79 16.75 -33.69
CA LYS A 716 -5.73 17.38 -34.46
C LYS A 716 -4.81 18.15 -33.51
N GLY A 717 -3.52 18.17 -33.84
CA GLY A 717 -2.52 18.90 -33.04
C GLY A 717 -2.26 18.27 -31.65
N GLU A 718 -1.49 18.96 -30.84
CA GLU A 718 -1.15 18.56 -29.48
C GLU A 718 -2.37 18.62 -28.55
N ASN A 719 -2.31 17.84 -27.48
CA ASN A 719 -3.33 17.88 -26.45
C ASN A 719 -3.10 19.13 -25.56
N PRO A 720 -4.11 20.00 -25.40
CA PRO A 720 -3.99 21.16 -24.52
C PRO A 720 -4.09 20.82 -23.02
N ASN A 721 -4.52 19.61 -22.68
CA ASN A 721 -4.52 19.15 -21.29
C ASN A 721 -3.13 18.63 -20.93
N PRO A 722 -2.63 18.96 -19.74
CA PRO A 722 -1.31 18.53 -19.29
C PRO A 722 -1.18 17.01 -19.13
#